data_247e0eca3d297bc450c5bacadca25868
#
_entry.id   247e0eca3d297bc450c5bacadca25868
#
_cell.length_a   1.000
_cell.length_b   1.000
_cell.length_c   1.000
_cell.angle_alpha   90.00
_cell.angle_beta   90.00
_cell.angle_gamma   90.00
#
_symmetry.space_group_name_H-M   'P 1'
#
loop_
_entity.id
_entity.type
_entity.pdbx_description
1 polymer ?
#
loop_
_entity_poly.entity_id
_entity_poly.type
_entity_poly.pdbx_seq_one_letter_code
_entity_poly.pdbx_strand_id
1 'polypeptide(L)'
;MTSSDNFKETLKQQEDIVRIVGDYVKLRKAGAQNFSGLCPFHSEKTASFSVHATRQFYHCFGCGASGDVFSFVQKVENVSFPEAVRLIAQKLGVPMPKVAFSSPAEARDAHLRGALLDVHEKATAFFLQCLRRPEGAHAREYLKGRGLDDETIARFRIGYAPDSGFLLRDALRREFDEELLRESGLFSWKDSGQPSAISSQQGRSLVTGGTTQEGGSREHEIPRSARDDKDDGTNSSLAIYSKFRNRVMFPIANDQGKVIAFTGRTLSSDEKAGPKYLNSPETKIYSKSRVLFNLDNAKEAIRKLEYTVLVEGQMDCISVYAAGFHNVVASSGTAFTELQTKLLGRFSKNIIVNFDPDTAGARATERTLGLLVEEEFNIRVLTLEAGFDPDLFIRRKGKDAYGAALKNSQKYFDYLIDRARAQFGVKSAEGKVKAVNHLLPHIQRVPSRIVRDELAMEISQKLGIDSAVLRQELKHAATSRAAAAVKAPAEAQVTGAERVLIRALAAARQMQAGDGRSSARDGAEEEFDPARQAQFALTSERLYEGLASESLMTALLDPESEGVDPLELARSEEDRRLLASILMREEEELTAETVEGAIRGLRRITLRRRLDQTQRSLSRSGLSMEEKQALLQEKVRLKRALMDPSLAEAAGRAS
;
A
#
# COMPACT_ATOMS: atom_id res chain seq x y z
N MET A 1 -30.83 -8.91 1.35
CA MET A 1 -30.01 -9.62 2.36
C MET A 1 -29.04 -10.48 1.62
N THR A 2 -27.74 -10.23 1.79
CA THR A 2 -26.69 -11.01 1.11
C THR A 2 -26.54 -12.40 1.74
N SER A 3 -26.07 -13.39 1.00
CA SER A 3 -25.79 -14.75 1.49
C SER A 3 -24.88 -14.75 2.76
N SER A 4 -24.06 -13.74 2.91
CA SER A 4 -23.19 -13.52 4.07
C SER A 4 -23.99 -13.09 5.33
N ASP A 5 -25.05 -12.28 5.16
CA ASP A 5 -25.90 -11.84 6.28
C ASP A 5 -26.73 -13.00 6.82
N ASN A 6 -27.21 -13.87 5.92
CA ASN A 6 -28.00 -15.05 6.27
C ASN A 6 -27.14 -16.09 7.03
N PHE A 7 -25.86 -16.26 6.64
CA PHE A 7 -24.94 -17.16 7.34
C PHE A 7 -24.57 -16.66 8.74
N LYS A 8 -24.36 -15.35 8.89
CA LYS A 8 -24.14 -14.71 10.20
C LYS A 8 -25.33 -14.96 11.13
N GLU A 9 -26.56 -14.83 10.61
CA GLU A 9 -27.77 -15.08 11.35
C GLU A 9 -27.92 -16.56 11.73
N THR A 10 -27.57 -17.47 10.82
CA THR A 10 -27.55 -18.92 11.10
C THR A 10 -26.54 -19.25 12.21
N LEU A 11 -25.35 -18.66 12.18
CA LEU A 11 -24.38 -18.83 13.27
C LEU A 11 -24.91 -18.25 14.58
N LYS A 12 -25.53 -17.07 14.57
CA LYS A 12 -26.14 -16.46 15.76
C LYS A 12 -27.23 -17.31 16.39
N GLN A 13 -27.97 -18.08 15.62
CA GLN A 13 -29.00 -18.99 16.13
C GLN A 13 -28.44 -20.29 16.71
N GLN A 14 -27.26 -20.70 16.28
CA GLN A 14 -26.60 -21.95 16.72
C GLN A 14 -25.52 -21.71 17.80
N GLU A 15 -25.14 -20.46 18.06
CA GLU A 15 -24.10 -20.13 19.01
C GLU A 15 -24.67 -20.02 20.44
N ASP A 16 -23.87 -20.45 21.40
CA ASP A 16 -24.02 -20.13 22.81
C ASP A 16 -22.79 -19.35 23.24
N ILE A 17 -22.99 -18.04 23.49
CA ILE A 17 -21.91 -17.15 23.93
C ILE A 17 -21.25 -17.64 25.22
N VAL A 18 -22.01 -18.28 26.11
CA VAL A 18 -21.48 -18.82 27.38
C VAL A 18 -20.48 -19.94 27.10
N ARG A 19 -20.77 -20.80 26.12
CA ARG A 19 -19.90 -21.88 25.70
C ARG A 19 -18.62 -21.33 25.06
N ILE A 20 -18.76 -20.42 24.09
CA ILE A 20 -17.60 -19.89 23.36
C ILE A 20 -16.71 -19.05 24.28
N VAL A 21 -17.30 -18.18 25.12
CA VAL A 21 -16.55 -17.39 26.10
C VAL A 21 -15.93 -18.30 27.17
N GLY A 22 -16.61 -19.38 27.54
CA GLY A 22 -16.13 -20.36 28.50
C GLY A 22 -14.81 -21.05 28.11
N ASP A 23 -14.48 -21.11 26.81
CA ASP A 23 -13.17 -21.60 26.32
C ASP A 23 -12.00 -20.66 26.71
N TYR A 24 -12.28 -19.39 26.98
CA TYR A 24 -11.27 -18.36 27.27
C TYR A 24 -11.30 -17.87 28.72
N VAL A 25 -12.48 -17.89 29.35
CA VAL A 25 -12.74 -17.32 30.68
C VAL A 25 -13.44 -18.35 31.55
N LYS A 26 -12.92 -18.59 32.75
CA LYS A 26 -13.61 -19.41 33.74
C LYS A 26 -14.87 -18.70 34.23
N LEU A 27 -16.00 -19.01 33.61
CA LEU A 27 -17.30 -18.44 33.98
C LEU A 27 -17.92 -19.17 35.16
N ARG A 28 -18.51 -18.41 36.10
CA ARG A 28 -19.31 -18.92 37.24
C ARG A 28 -20.72 -18.36 37.11
N LYS A 29 -21.72 -19.16 37.44
CA LYS A 29 -23.11 -18.72 37.44
C LYS A 29 -23.31 -17.65 38.50
N ALA A 30 -23.77 -16.46 38.09
CA ALA A 30 -23.99 -15.28 38.94
C ALA A 30 -25.46 -14.88 39.04
N GLY A 31 -26.37 -15.69 38.47
CA GLY A 31 -27.81 -15.49 38.46
C GLY A 31 -28.50 -16.49 37.53
N ALA A 32 -29.81 -16.33 37.32
CA ALA A 32 -30.58 -17.26 36.48
C ALA A 32 -30.05 -17.30 35.02
N GLN A 33 -29.65 -16.14 34.49
CA GLN A 33 -29.24 -15.93 33.10
C GLN A 33 -27.83 -15.34 32.95
N ASN A 34 -27.17 -14.99 34.08
CA ASN A 34 -25.88 -14.30 34.08
C ASN A 34 -24.77 -15.23 34.54
N PHE A 35 -23.63 -15.11 33.85
CA PHE A 35 -22.38 -15.74 34.21
C PHE A 35 -21.31 -14.67 34.39
N SER A 36 -20.44 -14.81 35.39
CA SER A 36 -19.36 -13.86 35.65
C SER A 36 -18.01 -14.53 35.71
N GLY A 37 -16.96 -13.79 35.34
CA GLY A 37 -15.56 -14.23 35.34
C GLY A 37 -14.59 -13.05 35.39
N LEU A 38 -13.31 -13.33 35.43
CA LEU A 38 -12.27 -12.32 35.25
C LEU A 38 -12.22 -11.86 33.80
N CYS A 39 -12.09 -10.58 33.58
CA CYS A 39 -12.05 -10.02 32.23
C CYS A 39 -10.78 -10.44 31.46
N PRO A 40 -10.89 -10.90 30.22
CA PRO A 40 -9.72 -11.24 29.41
C PRO A 40 -9.07 -10.02 28.75
N PHE A 41 -9.70 -8.83 28.85
CA PHE A 41 -9.28 -7.60 28.15
C PHE A 41 -8.52 -6.62 29.05
N HIS A 42 -8.55 -6.81 30.37
CA HIS A 42 -7.77 -6.02 31.33
C HIS A 42 -7.44 -6.86 32.56
N SER A 43 -6.39 -6.48 33.27
CA SER A 43 -5.95 -7.19 34.49
C SER A 43 -6.80 -6.79 35.68
N GLU A 44 -7.45 -7.77 36.35
CA GLU A 44 -8.26 -7.56 37.53
C GLU A 44 -8.16 -8.74 38.50
N LYS A 45 -8.47 -8.48 39.79
CA LYS A 45 -8.51 -9.50 40.86
C LYS A 45 -9.92 -9.94 41.23
N THR A 46 -10.91 -9.12 40.90
CA THR A 46 -12.34 -9.35 41.21
C THR A 46 -13.10 -9.45 39.87
N ALA A 47 -14.01 -10.41 39.77
CA ALA A 47 -14.75 -10.67 38.55
C ALA A 47 -15.70 -9.49 38.22
N SER A 48 -15.38 -8.74 37.17
CA SER A 48 -16.21 -7.66 36.62
C SER A 48 -16.78 -7.97 35.23
N PHE A 49 -16.38 -9.07 34.64
CA PHE A 49 -16.85 -9.51 33.34
C PHE A 49 -18.11 -10.36 33.46
N SER A 50 -19.19 -9.95 32.78
CA SER A 50 -20.50 -10.60 32.82
C SER A 50 -20.94 -11.05 31.43
N VAL A 51 -21.54 -12.23 31.33
CA VAL A 51 -22.11 -12.80 30.11
C VAL A 51 -23.56 -13.14 30.34
N HIS A 52 -24.46 -12.64 29.50
CA HIS A 52 -25.89 -12.90 29.57
C HIS A 52 -26.31 -13.97 28.56
N ALA A 53 -26.68 -15.14 29.04
CA ALA A 53 -26.97 -16.31 28.22
C ALA A 53 -28.13 -16.09 27.23
N THR A 54 -29.25 -15.55 27.66
CA THR A 54 -30.43 -15.37 26.77
C THR A 54 -30.26 -14.22 25.77
N ARG A 55 -29.62 -13.13 26.19
CA ARG A 55 -29.40 -11.96 25.31
C ARG A 55 -28.18 -12.10 24.42
N GLN A 56 -27.40 -13.17 24.60
CA GLN A 56 -26.19 -13.47 23.80
C GLN A 56 -25.20 -12.31 23.70
N PHE A 57 -24.93 -11.62 24.85
CA PHE A 57 -23.95 -10.55 24.89
C PHE A 57 -23.12 -10.58 26.19
N TYR A 58 -21.96 -9.94 26.13
CA TYR A 58 -21.09 -9.74 27.28
C TYR A 58 -20.90 -8.26 27.59
N HIS A 59 -20.64 -7.97 28.86
CA HIS A 59 -20.25 -6.63 29.32
C HIS A 59 -19.25 -6.73 30.49
N CYS A 60 -18.19 -5.95 30.43
CA CYS A 60 -17.24 -5.80 31.53
C CYS A 60 -17.46 -4.48 32.26
N PHE A 61 -17.84 -4.54 33.55
CA PHE A 61 -18.05 -3.36 34.36
C PHE A 61 -16.74 -2.66 34.78
N GLY A 62 -15.57 -3.30 34.61
CA GLY A 62 -14.26 -2.73 34.90
C GLY A 62 -13.71 -1.86 33.77
N CYS A 63 -13.67 -2.40 32.53
CA CYS A 63 -13.08 -1.69 31.38
C CYS A 63 -14.11 -1.23 30.33
N GLY A 64 -15.41 -1.47 30.54
CA GLY A 64 -16.48 -1.08 29.60
C GLY A 64 -16.56 -1.91 28.32
N ALA A 65 -15.71 -2.91 28.14
CA ALA A 65 -15.76 -3.78 26.96
C ALA A 65 -17.08 -4.53 26.89
N SER A 66 -17.78 -4.44 25.76
CA SER A 66 -19.07 -5.09 25.54
C SER A 66 -19.24 -5.50 24.08
N GLY A 67 -20.18 -6.44 23.84
CA GLY A 67 -20.52 -6.89 22.51
C GLY A 67 -21.11 -8.29 22.47
N ASP A 68 -21.32 -8.80 21.25
CA ASP A 68 -21.74 -10.16 20.95
C ASP A 68 -20.54 -11.14 20.91
N VAL A 69 -20.79 -12.40 20.62
CA VAL A 69 -19.76 -13.44 20.51
C VAL A 69 -18.71 -13.12 19.43
N PHE A 70 -19.12 -12.51 18.31
CA PHE A 70 -18.19 -12.12 17.26
C PHE A 70 -17.24 -11.03 17.74
N SER A 71 -17.80 -10.01 18.39
CA SER A 71 -17.03 -8.92 19.01
C SER A 71 -16.09 -9.43 20.10
N PHE A 72 -16.51 -10.46 20.85
CA PHE A 72 -15.67 -11.10 21.85
C PHE A 72 -14.47 -11.80 21.20
N VAL A 73 -14.71 -12.68 20.19
CA VAL A 73 -13.66 -13.42 19.50
C VAL A 73 -12.73 -12.48 18.75
N GLN A 74 -13.26 -11.41 18.11
CA GLN A 74 -12.41 -10.38 17.48
C GLN A 74 -11.43 -9.76 18.48
N LYS A 75 -11.89 -9.43 19.68
CA LYS A 75 -11.07 -8.77 20.71
C LYS A 75 -10.10 -9.74 21.38
N VAL A 76 -10.54 -10.94 21.74
CA VAL A 76 -9.70 -11.90 22.48
C VAL A 76 -8.63 -12.52 21.58
N GLU A 77 -8.97 -12.84 20.34
CA GLU A 77 -8.05 -13.38 19.34
C GLU A 77 -7.35 -12.28 18.51
N ASN A 78 -7.79 -11.03 18.70
CA ASN A 78 -7.33 -9.88 17.93
C ASN A 78 -7.37 -10.12 16.40
N VAL A 79 -8.49 -10.59 15.91
CA VAL A 79 -8.72 -10.96 14.51
C VAL A 79 -9.77 -10.07 13.85
N SER A 80 -9.81 -10.06 12.52
CA SER A 80 -10.85 -9.36 11.77
C SER A 80 -12.21 -10.06 11.92
N PHE A 81 -13.30 -9.33 11.64
CA PHE A 81 -14.65 -9.91 11.70
C PHE A 81 -14.83 -11.16 10.82
N PRO A 82 -14.36 -11.23 9.56
CA PRO A 82 -14.43 -12.45 8.75
C PRO A 82 -13.64 -13.62 9.34
N GLU A 83 -12.54 -13.35 10.03
CA GLU A 83 -11.74 -14.39 10.70
C GLU A 83 -12.44 -14.89 11.97
N ALA A 84 -13.05 -13.99 12.76
CA ALA A 84 -13.85 -14.36 13.91
C ALA A 84 -15.05 -15.27 13.49
N VAL A 85 -15.73 -14.93 12.39
CA VAL A 85 -16.81 -15.76 11.82
C VAL A 85 -16.30 -17.15 11.46
N ARG A 86 -15.11 -17.27 10.84
CA ARG A 86 -14.50 -18.57 10.50
C ARG A 86 -14.16 -19.39 11.75
N LEU A 87 -13.56 -18.75 12.76
CA LEU A 87 -13.20 -19.41 14.01
C LEU A 87 -14.44 -19.94 14.74
N ILE A 88 -15.49 -19.14 14.79
CA ILE A 88 -16.76 -19.56 15.40
C ILE A 88 -17.41 -20.70 14.62
N ALA A 89 -17.48 -20.57 13.28
CA ALA A 89 -18.01 -21.63 12.41
C ALA A 89 -17.24 -22.95 12.58
N GLN A 90 -15.91 -22.88 12.66
CA GLN A 90 -15.06 -24.05 12.91
C GLN A 90 -15.32 -24.67 14.29
N LYS A 91 -15.45 -23.84 15.34
CA LYS A 91 -15.77 -24.32 16.71
C LYS A 91 -17.15 -24.96 16.81
N LEU A 92 -18.12 -24.45 16.05
CA LEU A 92 -19.49 -24.98 16.01
C LEU A 92 -19.64 -26.14 15.03
N GLY A 93 -18.63 -26.47 14.23
CA GLY A 93 -18.70 -27.50 13.18
C GLY A 93 -19.62 -27.13 12.02
N VAL A 94 -19.92 -25.84 11.84
CA VAL A 94 -20.79 -25.34 10.77
C VAL A 94 -19.96 -25.14 9.50
N PRO A 95 -20.28 -25.81 8.38
CA PRO A 95 -19.53 -25.63 7.15
C PRO A 95 -19.69 -24.20 6.64
N MET A 96 -18.56 -23.55 6.31
CA MET A 96 -18.59 -22.22 5.70
C MET A 96 -19.38 -22.27 4.37
N PRO A 97 -20.27 -21.32 4.12
CA PRO A 97 -20.95 -21.24 2.84
C PRO A 97 -19.92 -21.07 1.72
N LYS A 98 -20.12 -21.76 0.62
CA LYS A 98 -19.37 -21.46 -0.61
C LYS A 98 -19.62 -19.99 -0.92
N VAL A 99 -18.54 -19.22 -1.14
CA VAL A 99 -18.62 -17.79 -1.45
C VAL A 99 -19.56 -17.63 -2.63
N ALA A 100 -20.77 -17.11 -2.39
CA ALA A 100 -21.66 -16.72 -3.46
C ALA A 100 -21.16 -15.38 -4.00
N PHE A 101 -20.64 -15.40 -5.21
CA PHE A 101 -20.20 -14.18 -5.88
C PHE A 101 -21.41 -13.39 -6.33
N SER A 102 -21.39 -12.06 -6.12
CA SER A 102 -22.49 -11.17 -6.50
C SER A 102 -22.56 -10.95 -8.01
N SER A 103 -21.47 -11.26 -8.74
CA SER A 103 -21.41 -11.19 -10.20
C SER A 103 -20.49 -12.25 -10.81
N PRO A 104 -20.70 -12.63 -12.09
CA PRO A 104 -19.78 -13.51 -12.83
C PRO A 104 -18.35 -12.93 -12.92
N ALA A 105 -18.20 -11.61 -12.88
CA ALA A 105 -16.90 -10.93 -12.90
C ALA A 105 -16.16 -11.15 -11.59
N GLU A 106 -16.81 -11.01 -10.44
CA GLU A 106 -16.21 -11.29 -9.13
C GLU A 106 -15.82 -12.77 -8.98
N ALA A 107 -16.63 -13.68 -9.52
CA ALA A 107 -16.32 -15.11 -9.54
C ALA A 107 -15.03 -15.37 -10.34
N ARG A 108 -14.90 -14.76 -11.52
CA ARG A 108 -13.69 -14.87 -12.35
C ARG A 108 -12.46 -14.28 -11.66
N ASP A 109 -12.57 -13.10 -11.06
CA ASP A 109 -11.46 -12.46 -10.35
C ASP A 109 -11.01 -13.28 -9.13
N ALA A 110 -11.95 -13.86 -8.37
CA ALA A 110 -11.64 -14.74 -7.26
C ALA A 110 -10.97 -16.06 -7.72
N HIS A 111 -11.44 -16.64 -8.83
CA HIS A 111 -10.84 -17.82 -9.43
C HIS A 111 -9.41 -17.52 -9.92
N LEU A 112 -9.22 -16.41 -10.61
CA LEU A 112 -7.90 -15.97 -11.07
C LEU A 112 -6.93 -15.75 -9.91
N ARG A 113 -7.37 -15.08 -8.83
CA ARG A 113 -6.53 -14.92 -7.62
C ARG A 113 -6.16 -16.26 -6.99
N GLY A 114 -7.11 -17.22 -6.93
CA GLY A 114 -6.83 -18.58 -6.47
C GLY A 114 -5.77 -19.26 -7.32
N ALA A 115 -5.94 -19.23 -8.64
CA ALA A 115 -5.00 -19.84 -9.58
C ALA A 115 -3.60 -19.19 -9.51
N LEU A 116 -3.53 -17.86 -9.35
CA LEU A 116 -2.25 -17.15 -9.14
C LEU A 116 -1.54 -17.59 -7.85
N LEU A 117 -2.28 -17.80 -6.75
CA LEU A 117 -1.71 -18.34 -5.51
C LEU A 117 -1.12 -19.74 -5.72
N ASP A 118 -1.81 -20.60 -6.48
CA ASP A 118 -1.33 -21.94 -6.80
C ASP A 118 -0.06 -21.91 -7.65
N VAL A 119 0.02 -21.00 -8.65
CA VAL A 119 1.24 -20.74 -9.44
C VAL A 119 2.41 -20.37 -8.53
N HIS A 120 2.19 -19.45 -7.56
CA HIS A 120 3.25 -18.99 -6.65
C HIS A 120 3.69 -20.10 -5.69
N GLU A 121 2.77 -20.94 -5.23
CA GLU A 121 3.06 -22.09 -4.38
C GLU A 121 3.93 -23.11 -5.13
N LYS A 122 3.58 -23.43 -6.38
CA LYS A 122 4.37 -24.32 -7.25
C LYS A 122 5.75 -23.74 -7.58
N ALA A 123 5.82 -22.41 -7.88
CA ALA A 123 7.09 -21.73 -8.09
C ALA A 123 7.97 -21.78 -6.83
N THR A 124 7.39 -21.62 -5.64
CA THR A 124 8.11 -21.76 -4.37
C THR A 124 8.69 -23.16 -4.21
N ALA A 125 7.89 -24.20 -4.46
CA ALA A 125 8.36 -25.58 -4.40
C ALA A 125 9.49 -25.85 -5.41
N PHE A 126 9.38 -25.30 -6.62
CA PHE A 126 10.42 -25.40 -7.64
C PHE A 126 11.72 -24.74 -7.17
N PHE A 127 11.70 -23.51 -6.65
CA PHE A 127 12.89 -22.81 -6.16
C PHE A 127 13.53 -23.53 -4.97
N LEU A 128 12.73 -24.09 -4.06
CA LEU A 128 13.22 -24.92 -2.94
C LEU A 128 13.95 -26.17 -3.46
N GLN A 129 13.39 -26.82 -4.48
CA GLN A 129 14.01 -27.98 -5.08
C GLN A 129 15.35 -27.60 -5.76
N CYS A 130 15.40 -26.50 -6.51
CA CYS A 130 16.61 -26.01 -7.14
C CYS A 130 17.70 -25.64 -6.12
N LEU A 131 17.34 -25.11 -4.95
CA LEU A 131 18.31 -24.85 -3.89
C LEU A 131 18.99 -26.14 -3.37
N ARG A 132 18.25 -27.24 -3.31
CA ARG A 132 18.78 -28.55 -2.84
C ARG A 132 19.65 -29.26 -3.87
N ARG A 133 19.46 -28.99 -5.16
CA ARG A 133 20.21 -29.60 -6.26
C ARG A 133 21.66 -29.09 -6.32
N PRO A 134 22.56 -29.78 -7.06
CA PRO A 134 23.96 -29.36 -7.25
C PRO A 134 24.10 -27.91 -7.74
N GLU A 135 23.25 -27.49 -8.68
CA GLU A 135 23.24 -26.12 -9.24
C GLU A 135 23.00 -25.03 -8.18
N GLY A 136 22.36 -25.36 -7.07
CA GLY A 136 22.13 -24.45 -5.93
C GLY A 136 23.28 -24.38 -4.92
N ALA A 137 24.42 -25.06 -5.16
CA ALA A 137 25.52 -25.14 -4.19
C ALA A 137 26.04 -23.77 -3.75
N HIS A 138 26.29 -22.88 -4.72
CA HIS A 138 26.77 -21.51 -4.44
C HIS A 138 25.74 -20.66 -3.68
N ALA A 139 24.44 -20.91 -3.91
CA ALA A 139 23.37 -20.24 -3.15
C ALA A 139 23.34 -20.73 -1.70
N ARG A 140 23.52 -22.04 -1.47
CA ARG A 140 23.65 -22.59 -0.11
C ARG A 140 24.87 -22.06 0.61
N GLU A 141 26.01 -21.98 -0.07
CA GLU A 141 27.25 -21.39 0.50
C GLU A 141 27.03 -19.92 0.88
N TYR A 142 26.39 -19.14 0.02
CA TYR A 142 26.03 -17.76 0.32
C TYR A 142 25.15 -17.66 1.59
N LEU A 143 24.07 -18.49 1.70
CA LEU A 143 23.17 -18.47 2.85
C LEU A 143 23.90 -18.90 4.14
N LYS A 144 24.76 -19.93 4.06
CA LYS A 144 25.63 -20.33 5.17
C LYS A 144 26.59 -19.23 5.60
N GLY A 145 27.19 -18.52 4.63
CA GLY A 145 28.07 -17.35 4.88
C GLY A 145 27.33 -16.18 5.54
N ARG A 146 25.98 -16.14 5.40
CA ARG A 146 25.11 -15.22 6.11
C ARG A 146 24.68 -15.70 7.50
N GLY A 147 25.08 -16.90 7.90
CA GLY A 147 24.73 -17.47 9.20
C GLY A 147 23.31 -18.03 9.28
N LEU A 148 22.68 -18.31 8.14
CA LEU A 148 21.33 -18.90 8.12
C LEU A 148 21.43 -20.43 8.18
N ASP A 149 20.74 -21.01 9.15
CA ASP A 149 20.60 -22.46 9.31
C ASP A 149 19.46 -23.03 8.47
N ASP A 150 19.41 -24.35 8.40
CA ASP A 150 18.39 -25.06 7.60
C ASP A 150 16.96 -24.82 8.13
N GLU A 151 16.79 -24.60 9.43
CA GLU A 151 15.50 -24.28 10.02
C GLU A 151 14.99 -22.92 9.54
N THR A 152 15.84 -21.92 9.58
CA THR A 152 15.52 -20.56 9.05
C THR A 152 15.24 -20.61 7.56
N ILE A 153 16.09 -21.32 6.78
CA ILE A 153 15.87 -21.48 5.33
C ILE A 153 14.52 -22.12 5.04
N ALA A 154 14.16 -23.16 5.79
CA ALA A 154 12.87 -23.84 5.66
C ALA A 154 11.70 -22.94 6.10
N ARG A 155 11.84 -22.23 7.22
CA ARG A 155 10.82 -21.31 7.75
C ARG A 155 10.45 -20.22 6.77
N PHE A 156 11.45 -19.58 6.20
CA PHE A 156 11.28 -18.53 5.20
C PHE A 156 11.11 -19.06 3.78
N ARG A 157 11.13 -20.38 3.58
CA ARG A 157 10.95 -21.05 2.28
C ARG A 157 11.92 -20.53 1.22
N ILE A 158 13.15 -20.20 1.64
CA ILE A 158 14.18 -19.62 0.77
C ILE A 158 14.57 -20.63 -0.31
N GLY A 159 14.58 -20.19 -1.56
CA GLY A 159 14.90 -21.03 -2.71
C GLY A 159 16.01 -20.45 -3.60
N TYR A 160 16.23 -21.09 -4.73
CA TYR A 160 17.17 -20.65 -5.75
C TYR A 160 16.53 -20.69 -7.13
N ALA A 161 16.62 -19.59 -7.87
CA ALA A 161 16.27 -19.52 -9.28
C ALA A 161 17.52 -19.82 -10.13
N PRO A 162 17.55 -20.92 -10.89
CA PRO A 162 18.67 -21.27 -11.75
C PRO A 162 18.93 -20.20 -12.82
N ASP A 163 20.14 -20.21 -13.40
CA ASP A 163 20.48 -19.33 -14.52
C ASP A 163 19.90 -19.87 -15.83
N SER A 164 18.58 -19.94 -15.88
CA SER A 164 17.82 -20.36 -17.06
C SER A 164 16.55 -19.55 -17.19
N GLY A 165 16.29 -19.06 -18.38
CA GLY A 165 15.04 -18.38 -18.72
C GLY A 165 13.83 -19.31 -18.80
N PHE A 166 14.03 -20.63 -18.92
CA PHE A 166 12.98 -21.54 -19.37
C PHE A 166 12.61 -22.63 -18.36
N LEU A 167 13.51 -23.06 -17.47
CA LEU A 167 13.26 -24.16 -16.55
C LEU A 167 12.02 -23.97 -15.68
N LEU A 168 11.81 -22.81 -15.11
CA LEU A 168 10.59 -22.50 -14.32
C LEU A 168 9.35 -22.53 -15.19
N ARG A 169 9.41 -21.93 -16.39
CA ARG A 169 8.33 -21.93 -17.37
C ARG A 169 7.90 -23.34 -17.72
N ASP A 170 8.86 -24.19 -18.08
CA ASP A 170 8.59 -25.56 -18.54
C ASP A 170 8.06 -26.45 -17.42
N ALA A 171 8.46 -26.16 -16.18
CA ALA A 171 7.90 -26.82 -15.00
C ALA A 171 6.43 -26.44 -14.77
N LEU A 172 6.08 -25.14 -14.90
CA LEU A 172 4.75 -24.63 -14.59
C LEU A 172 3.74 -24.80 -15.74
N ARG A 173 4.19 -24.78 -17.02
CA ARG A 173 3.32 -25.01 -18.19
C ARG A 173 2.63 -26.37 -18.21
N ARG A 174 3.08 -27.32 -17.40
CA ARG A 174 2.43 -28.65 -17.27
C ARG A 174 1.08 -28.58 -16.56
N GLU A 175 0.88 -27.56 -15.73
CA GLU A 175 -0.30 -27.44 -14.86
C GLU A 175 -1.08 -26.13 -15.11
N PHE A 176 -0.45 -25.11 -15.70
CA PHE A 176 -1.01 -23.77 -15.87
C PHE A 176 -0.87 -23.29 -17.31
N ASP A 177 -1.88 -22.59 -17.80
CA ASP A 177 -1.84 -21.96 -19.11
C ASP A 177 -0.90 -20.73 -19.15
N GLU A 178 -0.55 -20.32 -20.37
CA GLU A 178 0.42 -19.25 -20.57
C GLU A 178 -0.11 -17.88 -20.14
N GLU A 179 -1.41 -17.63 -20.31
CA GLU A 179 -2.05 -16.37 -19.91
C GLU A 179 -1.93 -16.16 -18.40
N LEU A 180 -2.27 -17.19 -17.60
CA LEU A 180 -2.10 -17.15 -16.15
C LEU A 180 -0.63 -16.97 -15.73
N LEU A 181 0.31 -17.61 -16.44
CA LEU A 181 1.74 -17.44 -16.16
C LEU A 181 2.20 -16.01 -16.44
N ARG A 182 1.70 -15.33 -17.47
CA ARG A 182 1.98 -13.91 -17.73
C ARG A 182 1.50 -13.02 -16.60
N GLU A 183 0.30 -13.25 -16.08
CA GLU A 183 -0.26 -12.47 -14.96
C GLU A 183 0.42 -12.72 -13.61
N SER A 184 1.19 -13.81 -13.48
CA SER A 184 1.86 -14.17 -12.21
C SER A 184 2.97 -13.21 -11.77
N GLY A 185 3.50 -12.38 -12.68
CA GLY A 185 4.66 -11.52 -12.43
C GLY A 185 6.02 -12.26 -12.33
N LEU A 186 6.04 -13.59 -12.56
CA LEU A 186 7.25 -14.41 -12.55
C LEU A 186 7.99 -14.37 -13.90
N PHE A 187 7.31 -13.99 -14.96
CA PHE A 187 7.81 -14.05 -16.34
C PHE A 187 7.86 -12.66 -16.97
N SER A 188 8.69 -12.57 -18.00
CA SER A 188 8.74 -11.47 -18.96
C SER A 188 8.59 -12.06 -20.37
N TRP A 189 8.16 -11.23 -21.31
CA TRP A 189 8.05 -11.59 -22.73
C TRP A 189 8.62 -10.46 -23.58
N LYS A 190 9.00 -10.77 -24.82
CA LYS A 190 9.41 -9.76 -25.78
C LYS A 190 8.27 -9.58 -26.78
N ASP A 191 7.76 -8.38 -26.91
CA ASP A 191 6.95 -8.02 -28.07
C ASP A 191 7.85 -7.95 -29.30
N SER A 192 7.48 -8.64 -30.35
CA SER A 192 8.25 -8.74 -31.61
C SER A 192 8.30 -7.43 -32.42
N GLY A 193 8.03 -6.28 -31.81
CA GLY A 193 7.94 -4.97 -32.46
C GLY A 193 8.66 -3.81 -31.79
N GLN A 194 9.28 -3.99 -30.62
CA GLN A 194 9.98 -2.87 -29.95
C GLN A 194 11.43 -3.22 -29.57
N PRO A 195 12.43 -2.37 -29.91
CA PRO A 195 13.78 -2.51 -29.36
C PRO A 195 13.74 -2.27 -27.85
N SER A 196 14.34 -3.18 -27.09
CA SER A 196 14.40 -3.19 -25.64
C SER A 196 14.88 -1.86 -25.06
N ALA A 197 13.96 -1.02 -24.58
CA ALA A 197 14.31 0.09 -23.71
C ALA A 197 14.63 -0.49 -22.32
N ILE A 198 15.90 -0.67 -22.03
CA ILE A 198 16.43 -0.80 -20.69
C ILE A 198 16.17 0.56 -20.03
N SER A 199 15.24 0.63 -19.10
CA SER A 199 14.95 1.83 -18.34
C SER A 199 16.17 2.21 -17.48
N SER A 200 17.00 3.10 -18.01
CA SER A 200 18.04 3.80 -17.27
C SER A 200 17.41 4.97 -16.50
N GLN A 201 16.96 4.72 -15.28
CA GLN A 201 16.86 5.79 -14.31
C GLN A 201 18.19 5.88 -13.57
N GLN A 202 19.12 6.64 -14.11
CA GLN A 202 20.27 7.17 -13.37
C GLN A 202 20.29 8.67 -13.52
N GLY A 203 20.38 9.31 -12.35
CA GLY A 203 20.45 10.75 -12.18
C GLY A 203 21.60 11.36 -12.99
N ARG A 204 21.29 12.42 -13.72
CA ARG A 204 22.26 13.30 -14.35
C ARG A 204 22.95 14.15 -13.28
N SER A 205 24.23 13.88 -13.07
CA SER A 205 25.16 14.87 -12.55
C SER A 205 25.90 15.50 -13.73
N LEU A 206 25.82 16.81 -13.81
CA LEU A 206 26.55 17.65 -14.78
C LEU A 206 28.04 17.69 -14.40
N VAL A 207 28.91 17.31 -15.33
CA VAL A 207 30.27 17.86 -15.41
C VAL A 207 30.61 18.10 -16.88
N THR A 208 30.95 19.34 -17.16
CA THR A 208 31.43 19.89 -18.42
C THR A 208 32.88 19.49 -18.72
N GLY A 209 33.19 19.30 -19.99
CA GLY A 209 34.55 19.60 -20.48
C GLY A 209 35.19 18.61 -21.43
N GLY A 210 35.21 18.90 -22.71
CA GLY A 210 36.46 19.01 -23.50
C GLY A 210 36.94 17.88 -24.38
N THR A 211 36.80 18.14 -25.69
CA THR A 211 37.76 17.87 -26.82
C THR A 211 38.09 16.47 -27.30
N THR A 212 37.64 16.22 -28.52
CA THR A 212 38.26 15.62 -29.77
C THR A 212 39.42 14.63 -29.67
N GLN A 213 39.32 13.47 -30.27
CA GLN A 213 40.04 13.11 -31.51
C GLN A 213 39.70 11.68 -32.02
N GLU A 214 39.86 11.55 -33.33
CA GLU A 214 39.56 10.45 -34.25
C GLU A 214 40.37 9.16 -34.03
N GLY A 215 39.83 8.04 -34.58
CA GLY A 215 40.66 7.04 -35.21
C GLY A 215 40.43 5.57 -34.88
N GLY A 216 39.97 4.82 -35.87
CA GLY A 216 40.44 3.44 -36.02
C GLY A 216 39.45 2.31 -35.86
N SER A 217 38.85 1.93 -36.96
CA SER A 217 38.20 0.64 -37.22
C SER A 217 39.11 -0.56 -36.92
N ARG A 218 38.60 -1.55 -36.19
CA ARG A 218 38.99 -2.95 -36.31
C ARG A 218 37.81 -3.86 -36.03
N GLU A 219 37.38 -4.54 -37.08
CA GLU A 219 36.50 -5.69 -37.07
C GLU A 219 37.14 -6.82 -36.27
N HIS A 220 36.39 -7.43 -35.38
CA HIS A 220 36.70 -8.75 -34.83
C HIS A 220 35.49 -9.66 -35.01
N GLU A 221 35.71 -10.68 -35.83
CA GLU A 221 34.84 -11.80 -36.14
C GLU A 221 34.45 -12.57 -34.87
N ILE A 222 33.16 -12.89 -34.79
CA ILE A 222 32.57 -13.79 -33.78
C ILE A 222 32.46 -15.19 -34.42
N PRO A 223 32.92 -16.28 -33.80
CA PRO A 223 32.79 -17.62 -34.35
C PRO A 223 31.32 -18.09 -34.31
N ARG A 224 30.81 -18.49 -35.46
CA ARG A 224 29.54 -19.20 -35.61
C ARG A 224 29.69 -20.64 -35.11
N SER A 225 28.96 -21.00 -34.04
CA SER A 225 28.53 -22.38 -33.81
C SER A 225 27.24 -22.42 -32.98
N ALA A 226 26.13 -22.39 -33.66
CA ALA A 226 24.86 -22.89 -33.12
C ALA A 226 24.13 -23.57 -34.27
N ARG A 227 23.85 -24.83 -34.08
CA ARG A 227 23.19 -25.69 -35.06
C ARG A 227 21.73 -25.24 -35.26
N ASP A 228 21.34 -25.25 -36.53
CA ASP A 228 19.97 -25.13 -37.01
C ASP A 228 19.11 -26.28 -36.47
N ASP A 229 18.13 -25.96 -35.61
CA ASP A 229 16.92 -26.73 -35.51
C ASP A 229 15.83 -25.99 -36.28
N LYS A 230 15.39 -26.63 -37.36
CA LYS A 230 14.31 -26.19 -38.24
C LYS A 230 13.02 -26.08 -37.41
N ASP A 231 12.51 -24.86 -37.29
CA ASP A 231 11.23 -24.56 -36.71
C ASP A 231 10.14 -24.71 -37.78
N ASP A 232 9.24 -25.65 -37.53
CA ASP A 232 8.03 -25.86 -38.33
C ASP A 232 7.06 -24.70 -38.04
N GLY A 233 6.73 -23.94 -39.07
CA GLY A 233 5.90 -22.75 -39.00
C GLY A 233 4.47 -22.99 -38.49
N THR A 234 4.22 -22.71 -37.21
CA THR A 234 2.89 -22.41 -36.70
C THR A 234 3.00 -21.56 -35.45
N ASN A 235 2.45 -20.36 -35.51
CA ASN A 235 2.19 -19.41 -34.42
C ASN A 235 3.42 -18.92 -33.65
N SER A 236 3.89 -17.73 -34.00
CA SER A 236 4.78 -16.89 -33.20
C SER A 236 4.10 -16.48 -31.88
N SER A 237 3.91 -17.41 -30.98
CA SER A 237 3.57 -17.10 -29.59
C SER A 237 4.81 -16.49 -28.95
N LEU A 238 4.71 -15.24 -28.51
CA LEU A 238 5.74 -14.51 -27.79
C LEU A 238 6.30 -15.37 -26.65
N ALA A 239 7.53 -15.85 -26.79
CA ALA A 239 8.11 -16.77 -25.80
C ALA A 239 8.26 -16.06 -24.45
N ILE A 240 7.56 -16.57 -23.42
CA ILE A 240 7.74 -16.11 -22.05
C ILE A 240 9.03 -16.71 -21.47
N TYR A 241 9.75 -15.94 -20.65
CA TYR A 241 10.97 -16.37 -19.98
C TYR A 241 10.99 -15.90 -18.52
N SER A 242 11.67 -16.66 -17.64
CA SER A 242 11.75 -16.34 -16.22
C SER A 242 12.43 -14.99 -15.98
N LYS A 243 11.78 -14.15 -15.17
CA LYS A 243 12.31 -12.86 -14.72
C LYS A 243 13.46 -13.04 -13.72
N PHE A 244 13.42 -14.08 -12.92
CA PHE A 244 14.42 -14.39 -11.91
C PHE A 244 15.39 -15.44 -12.45
N ARG A 245 16.68 -15.08 -12.54
CA ARG A 245 17.77 -15.95 -13.00
C ARG A 245 18.99 -15.75 -12.14
N ASN A 246 19.64 -16.85 -11.75
CA ASN A 246 20.81 -16.86 -10.86
C ASN A 246 20.63 -16.02 -9.60
N ARG A 247 19.50 -16.28 -8.87
CA ARG A 247 19.15 -15.50 -7.69
C ARG A 247 18.71 -16.38 -6.54
N VAL A 248 19.11 -16.00 -5.32
CA VAL A 248 18.46 -16.51 -4.10
C VAL A 248 17.07 -15.90 -4.03
N MET A 249 16.05 -16.76 -3.85
CA MET A 249 14.64 -16.38 -3.88
C MET A 249 14.06 -16.31 -2.48
N PHE A 250 13.47 -15.19 -2.16
CA PHE A 250 12.75 -14.94 -0.91
C PHE A 250 11.27 -14.79 -1.22
N PRO A 251 10.42 -15.78 -0.87
CA PRO A 251 8.99 -15.65 -1.02
C PRO A 251 8.45 -14.53 -0.12
N ILE A 252 7.50 -13.77 -0.64
CA ILE A 252 6.74 -12.77 0.09
C ILE A 252 5.35 -13.32 0.30
N ALA A 253 4.95 -13.51 1.55
CA ALA A 253 3.64 -14.02 1.92
C ALA A 253 2.70 -12.87 2.35
N ASN A 254 1.39 -13.10 2.19
CA ASN A 254 0.37 -12.27 2.83
C ASN A 254 0.25 -12.63 4.33
N ASP A 255 -0.58 -11.91 5.08
CA ASP A 255 -0.83 -12.13 6.52
C ASP A 255 -1.42 -13.53 6.85
N GLN A 256 -1.88 -14.27 5.83
CA GLN A 256 -2.36 -15.66 5.96
C GLN A 256 -1.27 -16.71 5.64
N GLY A 257 -0.06 -16.29 5.29
CA GLY A 257 1.05 -17.20 4.93
C GLY A 257 1.01 -17.73 3.49
N LYS A 258 0.12 -17.19 2.62
CA LYS A 258 0.10 -17.55 1.20
C LYS A 258 1.14 -16.72 0.44
N VAL A 259 1.97 -17.37 -0.36
CA VAL A 259 2.98 -16.69 -1.19
C VAL A 259 2.28 -15.92 -2.30
N ILE A 260 2.57 -14.62 -2.38
CA ILE A 260 1.95 -13.67 -3.32
C ILE A 260 2.96 -12.98 -4.22
N ALA A 261 4.25 -13.05 -3.90
CA ALA A 261 5.33 -12.43 -4.66
C ALA A 261 6.69 -13.02 -4.27
N PHE A 262 7.73 -12.56 -4.92
CA PHE A 262 9.13 -12.93 -4.63
C PHE A 262 10.05 -11.72 -4.68
N THR A 263 11.11 -11.79 -3.88
CA THR A 263 12.32 -11.00 -4.06
C THR A 263 13.47 -11.94 -4.44
N GLY A 264 14.20 -11.60 -5.49
CA GLY A 264 15.38 -12.37 -5.93
C GLY A 264 16.67 -11.57 -5.74
N ARG A 265 17.60 -12.05 -4.90
CA ARG A 265 18.92 -11.45 -4.72
C ARG A 265 19.92 -12.09 -5.66
N THR A 266 20.58 -11.30 -6.51
CA THR A 266 21.64 -11.82 -7.40
C THR A 266 22.85 -12.33 -6.62
N LEU A 267 23.43 -13.43 -7.08
CA LEU A 267 24.70 -13.97 -6.61
C LEU A 267 25.86 -13.54 -7.48
N SER A 268 25.61 -12.94 -8.64
CA SER A 268 26.62 -12.43 -9.55
C SER A 268 27.09 -11.04 -9.11
N SER A 269 28.39 -10.81 -9.26
CA SER A 269 29.02 -9.49 -9.14
C SER A 269 29.06 -8.72 -10.45
N ASP A 270 28.58 -9.33 -11.56
CA ASP A 270 28.56 -8.71 -12.89
C ASP A 270 27.45 -7.63 -12.95
N GLU A 271 27.77 -6.43 -13.42
CA GLU A 271 26.81 -5.34 -13.64
C GLU A 271 25.66 -5.74 -14.59
N LYS A 272 25.91 -6.66 -15.53
CA LYS A 272 24.89 -7.20 -16.44
C LYS A 272 23.84 -8.07 -15.74
N ALA A 273 24.08 -8.52 -14.51
CA ALA A 273 23.11 -9.30 -13.72
C ALA A 273 21.91 -8.47 -13.25
N GLY A 274 21.91 -7.15 -13.48
CA GLY A 274 20.87 -6.21 -13.08
C GLY A 274 20.92 -5.89 -11.56
N PRO A 275 19.83 -5.39 -10.97
CA PRO A 275 19.83 -4.88 -9.61
C PRO A 275 20.13 -5.97 -8.59
N LYS A 276 20.83 -5.61 -7.49
CA LYS A 276 21.17 -6.51 -6.38
C LYS A 276 19.95 -7.26 -5.85
N TYR A 277 18.82 -6.57 -5.70
CA TYR A 277 17.52 -7.15 -5.38
C TYR A 277 16.53 -6.84 -6.49
N LEU A 278 15.81 -7.86 -6.95
CA LEU A 278 14.75 -7.76 -7.94
C LEU A 278 13.45 -8.22 -7.30
N ASN A 279 12.45 -7.36 -7.25
CA ASN A 279 11.13 -7.68 -6.71
C ASN A 279 10.15 -8.05 -7.83
N SER A 280 9.15 -8.88 -7.50
CA SER A 280 7.98 -9.07 -8.36
C SER A 280 7.30 -7.73 -8.68
N PRO A 281 6.72 -7.57 -9.88
CA PRO A 281 5.86 -6.43 -10.19
C PRO A 281 4.56 -6.48 -9.38
N GLU A 282 3.76 -5.42 -9.43
CA GLU A 282 2.37 -5.44 -8.96
C GLU A 282 1.58 -6.49 -9.73
N THR A 283 0.70 -7.22 -9.05
CA THR A 283 -0.19 -8.23 -9.64
C THR A 283 -1.57 -8.18 -8.98
N LYS A 284 -2.52 -8.96 -9.48
CA LYS A 284 -3.85 -9.09 -8.85
C LYS A 284 -3.81 -9.58 -7.38
N ILE A 285 -2.75 -10.28 -6.99
CA ILE A 285 -2.57 -10.80 -5.62
C ILE A 285 -1.49 -10.07 -4.82
N TYR A 286 -0.69 -9.21 -5.44
CA TYR A 286 0.44 -8.53 -4.79
C TYR A 286 0.43 -7.03 -5.02
N SER A 287 0.44 -6.28 -3.93
CA SER A 287 0.70 -4.83 -3.95
C SER A 287 1.76 -4.49 -2.91
N LYS A 288 2.88 -3.95 -3.37
CA LYS A 288 4.03 -3.56 -2.53
C LYS A 288 3.64 -2.62 -1.39
N SER A 289 2.69 -1.74 -1.67
CA SER A 289 2.22 -0.74 -0.70
C SER A 289 1.38 -1.31 0.44
N ARG A 290 0.97 -2.58 0.36
CA ARG A 290 0.03 -3.22 1.31
C ARG A 290 0.63 -4.40 2.07
N VAL A 291 1.85 -4.80 1.77
CA VAL A 291 2.46 -6.02 2.32
C VAL A 291 3.70 -5.67 3.13
N LEU A 292 3.86 -6.33 4.27
CA LEU A 292 5.06 -6.32 5.08
C LEU A 292 5.68 -7.71 5.06
N PHE A 293 6.96 -7.79 4.75
CA PHE A 293 7.69 -9.04 4.77
C PHE A 293 7.75 -9.63 6.17
N ASN A 294 7.54 -10.94 6.29
CA ASN A 294 7.53 -11.71 7.53
C ASN A 294 6.35 -11.44 8.48
N LEU A 295 5.33 -10.68 8.08
CA LEU A 295 4.19 -10.41 8.97
C LEU A 295 3.42 -11.68 9.33
N ASP A 296 3.32 -12.63 8.41
CA ASP A 296 2.69 -13.93 8.62
C ASP A 296 3.33 -14.74 9.76
N ASN A 297 4.66 -14.75 9.86
CA ASN A 297 5.38 -15.41 10.95
C ASN A 297 5.45 -14.55 12.23
N ALA A 298 5.49 -13.21 12.07
CA ALA A 298 5.75 -12.28 13.19
C ALA A 298 4.48 -11.93 13.99
N LYS A 299 3.29 -12.00 13.40
CA LYS A 299 2.04 -11.48 13.98
C LYS A 299 1.74 -11.99 15.39
N GLU A 300 1.97 -13.26 15.67
CA GLU A 300 1.73 -13.85 17.01
C GLU A 300 2.75 -13.32 18.03
N ALA A 301 4.03 -13.24 17.63
CA ALA A 301 5.07 -12.68 18.49
C ALA A 301 4.84 -11.18 18.76
N ILE A 302 4.38 -10.43 17.76
CA ILE A 302 4.01 -9.00 17.91
C ILE A 302 2.89 -8.86 18.93
N ARG A 303 1.82 -9.65 18.82
CA ARG A 303 0.69 -9.63 19.78
C ARG A 303 1.15 -9.98 21.20
N LYS A 304 1.95 -11.04 21.34
CA LYS A 304 2.43 -11.52 22.65
C LYS A 304 3.38 -10.54 23.34
N LEU A 305 4.27 -9.91 22.56
CA LEU A 305 5.29 -8.98 23.07
C LEU A 305 4.78 -7.53 23.09
N GLU A 306 3.64 -7.26 22.45
CA GLU A 306 2.99 -5.96 22.32
C GLU A 306 3.85 -4.88 21.64
N TYR A 307 4.89 -5.28 20.87
CA TYR A 307 5.65 -4.35 20.04
C TYR A 307 6.20 -5.04 18.78
N THR A 308 6.51 -4.22 17.78
CA THR A 308 7.10 -4.63 16.50
C THR A 308 8.50 -4.08 16.35
N VAL A 309 9.41 -4.86 15.77
CA VAL A 309 10.69 -4.37 15.24
C VAL A 309 10.53 -4.19 13.74
N LEU A 310 10.74 -2.97 13.23
CA LEU A 310 10.68 -2.65 11.80
C LEU A 310 12.07 -2.40 11.26
N VAL A 311 12.48 -3.17 10.25
CA VAL A 311 13.74 -3.04 9.53
C VAL A 311 13.50 -2.74 8.04
N GLU A 312 14.54 -2.37 7.28
CA GLU A 312 14.39 -2.03 5.86
C GLU A 312 14.37 -3.26 4.96
N GLY A 313 15.35 -4.13 5.10
CA GLY A 313 15.64 -5.22 4.18
C GLY A 313 15.13 -6.58 4.61
N GLN A 314 14.91 -7.47 3.63
CA GLN A 314 14.54 -8.87 3.90
C GLN A 314 15.64 -9.61 4.67
N MET A 315 16.92 -9.39 4.31
CA MET A 315 18.04 -10.06 4.99
C MET A 315 18.15 -9.64 6.45
N ASP A 316 17.98 -8.34 6.74
CA ASP A 316 17.96 -7.85 8.10
C ASP A 316 16.84 -8.49 8.91
N CYS A 317 15.64 -8.56 8.31
CA CYS A 317 14.49 -9.20 8.93
C CYS A 317 14.74 -10.69 9.23
N ILE A 318 15.30 -11.43 8.28
CA ILE A 318 15.60 -12.85 8.45
C ILE A 318 16.66 -13.05 9.53
N SER A 319 17.72 -12.25 9.53
CA SER A 319 18.82 -12.35 10.52
C SER A 319 18.34 -11.99 11.93
N VAL A 320 17.52 -10.96 12.08
CA VAL A 320 16.89 -10.60 13.36
C VAL A 320 15.95 -11.69 13.85
N TYR A 321 15.15 -12.28 12.94
CA TYR A 321 14.26 -13.40 13.28
C TYR A 321 15.05 -14.64 13.71
N ALA A 322 16.10 -15.02 12.97
CA ALA A 322 16.98 -16.16 13.28
C ALA A 322 17.72 -15.98 14.62
N ALA A 323 18.00 -14.74 15.00
CA ALA A 323 18.57 -14.42 16.33
C ALA A 323 17.56 -14.59 17.49
N GLY A 324 16.28 -14.91 17.20
CA GLY A 324 15.23 -15.15 18.18
C GLY A 324 14.29 -13.97 18.43
N PHE A 325 14.39 -12.89 17.67
CA PHE A 325 13.47 -11.74 17.75
C PHE A 325 12.35 -11.91 16.73
N HIS A 326 11.37 -12.73 17.05
CA HIS A 326 10.34 -13.17 16.10
C HIS A 326 9.29 -12.10 15.75
N ASN A 327 9.25 -10.98 16.47
CA ASN A 327 8.35 -9.86 16.24
C ASN A 327 8.89 -8.82 15.23
N VAL A 328 9.71 -9.26 14.27
CA VAL A 328 10.35 -8.40 13.26
C VAL A 328 9.63 -8.47 11.92
N VAL A 329 9.48 -7.32 11.25
CA VAL A 329 8.95 -7.18 9.90
C VAL A 329 9.83 -6.24 9.07
N ALA A 330 9.74 -6.33 7.72
CA ALA A 330 10.44 -5.41 6.84
C ALA A 330 9.52 -4.78 5.78
N SER A 331 9.88 -3.54 5.34
CA SER A 331 9.24 -2.84 4.23
C SER A 331 9.66 -3.34 2.84
N SER A 332 10.68 -4.21 2.77
CA SER A 332 11.16 -4.89 1.56
C SER A 332 11.74 -3.98 0.48
N GLY A 333 12.56 -3.00 0.87
CA GLY A 333 13.29 -2.14 -0.07
C GLY A 333 12.37 -1.16 -0.83
N THR A 334 11.19 -0.88 -0.30
CA THR A 334 10.28 0.17 -0.75
C THR A 334 10.04 1.17 0.37
N ALA A 335 9.72 2.42 0.03
CA ALA A 335 9.31 3.39 1.04
C ALA A 335 8.10 2.85 1.82
N PHE A 336 8.17 2.91 3.14
CA PHE A 336 7.07 2.51 4.02
C PHE A 336 5.82 3.36 3.76
N THR A 337 4.64 2.76 3.75
CA THR A 337 3.40 3.40 3.30
C THR A 337 2.36 3.52 4.40
N GLU A 338 1.37 4.41 4.18
CA GLU A 338 0.21 4.54 5.05
C GLU A 338 -0.59 3.22 5.20
N LEU A 339 -0.72 2.45 4.11
CA LEU A 339 -1.43 1.16 4.15
C LEU A 339 -0.68 0.11 4.98
N GLN A 340 0.65 0.09 4.91
CA GLN A 340 1.49 -0.75 5.76
C GLN A 340 1.43 -0.31 7.22
N THR A 341 1.38 1.00 7.49
CA THR A 341 1.20 1.54 8.85
C THR A 341 -0.14 1.10 9.45
N LYS A 342 -1.22 1.24 8.69
CA LYS A 342 -2.55 0.78 9.12
C LYS A 342 -2.62 -0.73 9.31
N LEU A 343 -1.97 -1.49 8.44
CA LEU A 343 -1.86 -2.95 8.57
C LEU A 343 -1.16 -3.33 9.88
N LEU A 344 -0.01 -2.72 10.15
CA LEU A 344 0.79 -3.01 11.35
C LEU A 344 0.07 -2.60 12.63
N GLY A 345 -0.63 -1.46 12.62
CA GLY A 345 -1.43 -0.95 13.75
C GLY A 345 -2.55 -1.87 14.23
N ARG A 346 -2.91 -2.87 13.43
CA ARG A 346 -3.89 -3.93 13.81
C ARG A 346 -3.29 -4.93 14.81
N PHE A 347 -1.98 -5.02 14.89
CA PHE A 347 -1.27 -5.99 15.74
C PHE A 347 -0.64 -5.33 16.97
N SER A 348 -0.01 -4.17 16.82
CA SER A 348 0.51 -3.35 17.92
C SER A 348 0.70 -1.90 17.48
N LYS A 349 0.53 -0.96 18.40
CA LYS A 349 0.87 0.45 18.23
C LYS A 349 2.26 0.80 18.78
N ASN A 350 2.97 -0.15 19.41
CA ASN A 350 4.35 0.03 19.84
C ASN A 350 5.31 -0.47 18.78
N ILE A 351 6.29 0.33 18.41
CA ILE A 351 7.23 0.00 17.35
C ILE A 351 8.65 0.47 17.67
N ILE A 352 9.63 -0.40 17.37
CA ILE A 352 11.05 -0.04 17.35
C ILE A 352 11.48 -0.03 15.88
N VAL A 353 11.87 1.14 15.39
CA VAL A 353 12.38 1.32 14.02
C VAL A 353 13.90 1.20 14.05
N ASN A 354 14.44 0.25 13.28
CA ASN A 354 15.87 0.03 13.12
C ASN A 354 16.24 0.07 11.64
N PHE A 355 16.46 1.28 11.15
CA PHE A 355 16.87 1.55 9.78
C PHE A 355 18.35 1.91 9.73
N ASP A 356 18.94 1.78 8.55
CA ASP A 356 20.33 2.13 8.28
C ASP A 356 20.58 3.61 8.55
N PRO A 357 21.66 3.96 9.27
CA PRO A 357 21.95 5.35 9.63
C PRO A 357 22.53 6.19 8.48
N ASP A 358 22.66 5.64 7.27
CA ASP A 358 23.20 6.35 6.11
C ASP A 358 22.32 7.53 5.65
N THR A 359 22.88 8.45 4.86
CA THR A 359 22.19 9.68 4.46
C THR A 359 20.98 9.44 3.52
N ALA A 360 20.96 8.36 2.78
CA ALA A 360 19.84 7.96 1.93
C ALA A 360 18.71 7.36 2.78
N GLY A 361 19.06 6.50 3.74
CA GLY A 361 18.16 5.92 4.73
C GLY A 361 17.56 6.97 5.67
N ALA A 362 18.27 8.05 5.99
CA ALA A 362 17.80 9.09 6.91
C ALA A 362 16.49 9.76 6.44
N ARG A 363 16.36 10.09 5.14
CA ARG A 363 15.12 10.69 4.58
C ARG A 363 13.97 9.69 4.53
N ALA A 364 14.27 8.44 4.18
CA ALA A 364 13.27 7.36 4.19
C ALA A 364 12.80 7.09 5.62
N THR A 365 13.71 7.10 6.59
CA THR A 365 13.43 6.99 8.01
C THR A 365 12.51 8.12 8.49
N GLU A 366 12.82 9.38 8.20
CA GLU A 366 11.99 10.53 8.60
C GLU A 366 10.58 10.47 8.02
N ARG A 367 10.43 10.03 6.77
CA ARG A 367 9.12 9.82 6.17
C ARG A 367 8.34 8.71 6.86
N THR A 368 8.96 7.56 7.10
CA THR A 368 8.37 6.43 7.82
C THR A 368 7.92 6.83 9.22
N LEU A 369 8.80 7.51 9.97
CA LEU A 369 8.51 7.99 11.32
C LEU A 369 7.34 8.98 11.31
N GLY A 370 7.24 9.83 10.28
CA GLY A 370 6.13 10.75 10.10
C GLY A 370 4.77 10.05 9.95
N LEU A 371 4.70 8.98 9.15
CA LEU A 371 3.48 8.18 8.97
C LEU A 371 3.08 7.45 10.26
N LEU A 372 4.06 6.94 10.99
CA LEU A 372 3.82 6.27 12.28
C LEU A 372 3.28 7.23 13.34
N VAL A 373 3.79 8.49 13.37
CA VAL A 373 3.29 9.55 14.27
C VAL A 373 1.84 9.91 13.94
N GLU A 374 1.51 10.07 12.67
CA GLU A 374 0.15 10.40 12.20
C GLU A 374 -0.87 9.31 12.58
N GLU A 375 -0.45 8.06 12.65
CA GLU A 375 -1.25 6.91 13.06
C GLU A 375 -1.11 6.56 14.55
N GLU A 376 -0.60 7.50 15.37
CA GLU A 376 -0.52 7.41 16.84
C GLU A 376 0.28 6.19 17.36
N PHE A 377 1.38 5.82 16.66
CA PHE A 377 2.29 4.81 17.17
C PHE A 377 3.18 5.35 18.29
N ASN A 378 3.46 4.50 19.27
CA ASN A 378 4.50 4.73 20.27
C ASN A 378 5.84 4.27 19.68
N ILE A 379 6.64 5.24 19.20
CA ILE A 379 7.82 4.98 18.38
C ILE A 379 9.08 5.07 19.20
N ARG A 380 9.92 4.05 19.08
CA ARG A 380 11.30 4.07 19.52
C ARG A 380 12.22 3.90 18.30
N VAL A 381 13.39 4.49 18.35
CA VAL A 381 14.40 4.40 17.29
C VAL A 381 15.62 3.69 17.84
N LEU A 382 16.02 2.63 17.16
CA LEU A 382 17.28 1.95 17.40
C LEU A 382 18.29 2.41 16.35
N THR A 383 19.36 3.05 16.81
CA THR A 383 20.50 3.40 15.98
C THR A 383 21.65 2.46 16.34
N LEU A 384 22.12 1.68 15.39
CA LEU A 384 23.30 0.86 15.53
C LEU A 384 24.56 1.71 15.29
N GLU A 385 25.72 1.18 15.63
CA GLU A 385 27.00 1.82 15.36
C GLU A 385 27.20 2.03 13.85
N ALA A 386 27.90 3.09 13.48
CA ALA A 386 28.15 3.42 12.08
C ALA A 386 28.78 2.24 11.31
N GLY A 387 28.21 1.95 10.12
CA GLY A 387 28.65 0.84 9.27
C GLY A 387 28.05 -0.53 9.59
N PHE A 388 27.12 -0.60 10.54
CA PHE A 388 26.39 -1.83 10.84
C PHE A 388 24.92 -1.73 10.42
N ASP A 389 24.53 -2.63 9.51
CA ASP A 389 23.13 -3.02 9.36
C ASP A 389 22.74 -4.09 10.41
N PRO A 390 21.47 -4.39 10.63
CA PRO A 390 21.03 -5.41 11.59
C PRO A 390 21.67 -6.79 11.35
N ASP A 391 21.78 -7.24 10.09
CA ASP A 391 22.39 -8.51 9.71
C ASP A 391 23.88 -8.56 10.14
N LEU A 392 24.65 -7.56 9.77
CA LEU A 392 26.09 -7.50 10.10
C LEU A 392 26.31 -7.36 11.60
N PHE A 393 25.49 -6.58 12.30
CA PHE A 393 25.58 -6.37 13.74
C PHE A 393 25.39 -7.69 14.49
N ILE A 394 24.33 -8.43 14.17
CA ILE A 394 24.03 -9.74 14.80
C ILE A 394 25.16 -10.74 14.51
N ARG A 395 25.64 -10.82 13.28
CA ARG A 395 26.73 -11.75 12.91
C ARG A 395 28.06 -11.42 13.59
N ARG A 396 28.34 -10.15 13.88
CA ARG A 396 29.62 -9.73 14.48
C ARG A 396 29.58 -9.66 16.01
N LYS A 397 28.46 -9.18 16.57
CA LYS A 397 28.33 -8.89 18.01
C LYS A 397 27.39 -9.85 18.75
N GLY A 398 26.60 -10.60 18.01
CA GLY A 398 25.70 -11.62 18.54
C GLY A 398 24.33 -11.07 18.97
N LYS A 399 23.43 -12.03 19.28
CA LYS A 399 22.03 -11.76 19.64
C LYS A 399 21.88 -10.96 20.93
N ASP A 400 22.74 -11.20 21.91
CA ASP A 400 22.63 -10.54 23.23
C ASP A 400 22.95 -9.05 23.13
N ALA A 401 23.95 -8.69 22.30
CA ALA A 401 24.27 -7.30 21.99
C ALA A 401 23.12 -6.60 21.28
N TYR A 402 22.47 -7.29 20.31
CA TYR A 402 21.30 -6.73 19.62
C TYR A 402 20.09 -6.58 20.56
N GLY A 403 19.87 -7.55 21.45
CA GLY A 403 18.83 -7.46 22.48
C GLY A 403 19.06 -6.30 23.47
N ALA A 404 20.32 -6.06 23.86
CA ALA A 404 20.69 -4.90 24.68
C ALA A 404 20.45 -3.58 23.91
N ALA A 405 20.79 -3.53 22.62
CA ALA A 405 20.55 -2.37 21.78
C ALA A 405 19.04 -2.07 21.62
N LEU A 406 18.20 -3.10 21.44
CA LEU A 406 16.72 -2.94 21.41
C LEU A 406 16.18 -2.34 22.70
N LYS A 407 16.66 -2.79 23.87
CA LYS A 407 16.25 -2.24 25.19
C LYS A 407 16.67 -0.77 25.34
N ASN A 408 17.82 -0.40 24.79
CA ASN A 408 18.38 0.95 24.86
C ASN A 408 17.89 1.87 23.73
N SER A 409 16.95 1.42 22.88
CA SER A 409 16.36 2.26 21.84
C SER A 409 15.75 3.53 22.44
N GLN A 410 15.91 4.66 21.75
CA GLN A 410 15.44 5.98 22.22
C GLN A 410 13.98 6.22 21.83
N LYS A 411 13.25 7.02 22.60
CA LYS A 411 11.98 7.57 22.14
C LYS A 411 12.21 8.46 20.92
N TYR A 412 11.27 8.47 19.99
CA TYR A 412 11.41 9.18 18.73
C TYR A 412 11.76 10.66 18.87
N PHE A 413 11.08 11.37 19.73
CA PHE A 413 11.36 12.81 19.93
C PHE A 413 12.69 13.07 20.63
N ASP A 414 13.13 12.18 21.53
CA ASP A 414 14.49 12.24 22.11
C ASP A 414 15.56 12.10 21.04
N TYR A 415 15.40 11.09 20.16
CA TYR A 415 16.27 10.87 19.02
C TYR A 415 16.35 12.10 18.10
N LEU A 416 15.20 12.73 17.78
CA LEU A 416 15.18 13.94 16.96
C LEU A 416 15.87 15.13 17.63
N ILE A 417 15.66 15.32 18.93
CA ILE A 417 16.30 16.39 19.70
C ILE A 417 17.81 16.22 19.70
N ASP A 418 18.29 14.99 19.94
CA ASP A 418 19.72 14.71 19.96
C ASP A 418 20.37 14.95 18.58
N ARG A 419 19.69 14.54 17.50
CA ARG A 419 20.12 14.87 16.14
C ARG A 419 20.14 16.38 15.87
N ALA A 420 19.09 17.09 16.24
CA ALA A 420 19.03 18.55 16.06
C ALA A 420 20.15 19.26 16.83
N ARG A 421 20.46 18.79 18.05
CA ARG A 421 21.58 19.32 18.84
C ARG A 421 22.94 19.08 18.18
N ALA A 422 23.15 17.86 17.67
CA ALA A 422 24.39 17.51 16.99
C ALA A 422 24.58 18.30 15.68
N GLN A 423 23.51 18.51 14.94
CA GLN A 423 23.54 19.16 13.62
C GLN A 423 23.63 20.69 13.69
N PHE A 424 22.89 21.34 14.60
CA PHE A 424 22.73 22.79 14.60
C PHE A 424 23.45 23.53 15.73
N GLY A 425 23.97 22.82 16.74
CA GLY A 425 24.71 23.42 17.83
C GLY A 425 23.87 24.39 18.67
N VAL A 426 23.04 23.88 19.57
CA VAL A 426 22.03 24.63 20.36
C VAL A 426 22.59 25.60 21.43
N LYS A 427 23.88 25.89 21.41
CA LYS A 427 24.50 26.89 22.31
C LYS A 427 24.21 28.34 21.87
N SER A 428 24.01 28.58 20.57
CA SER A 428 23.67 29.90 19.99
C SER A 428 22.17 30.04 19.77
N ALA A 429 21.67 31.28 19.77
CA ALA A 429 20.27 31.58 19.45
C ALA A 429 19.91 31.10 18.03
N GLU A 430 20.80 31.29 17.06
CA GLU A 430 20.59 30.84 15.67
C GLU A 430 20.52 29.30 15.59
N GLY A 431 21.38 28.58 16.31
CA GLY A 431 21.34 27.11 16.38
C GLY A 431 20.05 26.59 16.99
N LYS A 432 19.53 27.26 18.04
CA LYS A 432 18.23 26.93 18.64
C LYS A 432 17.07 27.12 17.66
N VAL A 433 17.06 28.23 16.89
CA VAL A 433 16.04 28.48 15.86
C VAL A 433 16.08 27.40 14.78
N LYS A 434 17.26 27.03 14.27
CA LYS A 434 17.42 25.95 13.28
C LYS A 434 16.93 24.59 13.84
N ALA A 435 17.25 24.29 15.09
CA ALA A 435 16.80 23.06 15.76
C ALA A 435 15.27 23.03 15.91
N VAL A 436 14.65 24.15 16.32
CA VAL A 436 13.19 24.27 16.41
C VAL A 436 12.55 24.06 15.04
N ASN A 437 13.04 24.75 14.01
CA ASN A 437 12.50 24.63 12.65
C ASN A 437 12.61 23.19 12.09
N HIS A 438 13.65 22.46 12.49
CA HIS A 438 13.78 21.04 12.15
C HIS A 438 12.74 20.16 12.88
N LEU A 439 12.42 20.45 14.14
CA LEU A 439 11.49 19.66 14.96
C LEU A 439 10.02 19.99 14.69
N LEU A 440 9.69 21.22 14.31
CA LEU A 440 8.32 21.69 14.10
C LEU A 440 7.47 20.79 13.19
N PRO A 441 7.94 20.36 11.99
CA PRO A 441 7.18 19.48 11.10
C PRO A 441 6.80 18.14 11.73
N HIS A 442 7.65 17.61 12.61
CA HIS A 442 7.43 16.33 13.29
C HIS A 442 6.40 16.47 14.41
N ILE A 443 6.45 17.55 15.19
CA ILE A 443 5.48 17.84 16.26
C ILE A 443 4.09 18.08 15.66
N GLN A 444 4.01 18.79 14.54
CA GLN A 444 2.75 19.09 13.85
C GLN A 444 2.01 17.85 13.34
N ARG A 445 2.72 16.76 13.08
CA ARG A 445 2.13 15.47 12.65
C ARG A 445 1.40 14.73 13.78
N VAL A 446 1.68 15.05 15.05
CA VAL A 446 1.02 14.42 16.19
C VAL A 446 -0.46 14.83 16.20
N PRO A 447 -1.42 13.88 16.13
CA PRO A 447 -2.84 14.20 16.02
C PRO A 447 -3.40 14.89 17.28
N SER A 448 -3.03 14.41 18.45
CA SER A 448 -3.52 14.90 19.74
C SER A 448 -2.90 16.26 20.09
N ARG A 449 -3.77 17.27 20.30
CA ARG A 449 -3.34 18.60 20.74
C ARG A 449 -2.66 18.57 22.12
N ILE A 450 -3.18 17.76 23.03
CA ILE A 450 -2.63 17.63 24.39
C ILE A 450 -1.19 17.10 24.32
N VAL A 451 -0.98 16.03 23.55
CA VAL A 451 0.34 15.43 23.35
C VAL A 451 1.31 16.41 22.66
N ARG A 452 0.83 17.21 21.69
CA ARG A 452 1.66 18.26 21.08
C ARG A 452 2.11 19.31 22.08
N ASP A 453 1.22 19.75 22.97
CA ASP A 453 1.53 20.75 24.00
C ASP A 453 2.53 20.20 25.03
N GLU A 454 2.40 18.94 25.42
CA GLU A 454 3.36 18.26 26.31
C GLU A 454 4.74 18.11 25.63
N LEU A 455 4.78 17.65 24.38
CA LEU A 455 6.01 17.57 23.60
C LEU A 455 6.67 18.93 23.42
N ALA A 456 5.90 20.00 23.20
CA ALA A 456 6.45 21.34 23.11
C ALA A 456 7.12 21.78 24.42
N MET A 457 6.54 21.43 25.57
CA MET A 457 7.18 21.70 26.88
C MET A 457 8.47 20.91 27.04
N GLU A 458 8.44 19.60 26.75
CA GLU A 458 9.61 18.73 26.89
C GLU A 458 10.77 19.20 25.99
N ILE A 459 10.47 19.50 24.71
CA ILE A 459 11.43 19.99 23.73
C ILE A 459 12.02 21.34 24.16
N SER A 460 11.17 22.25 24.64
CA SER A 460 11.60 23.56 25.12
C SER A 460 12.56 23.46 26.29
N GLN A 461 12.27 22.59 27.25
CA GLN A 461 13.14 22.31 28.40
C GLN A 461 14.50 21.72 27.92
N LYS A 462 14.47 20.73 27.02
CA LYS A 462 15.69 20.07 26.50
C LYS A 462 16.56 21.01 25.65
N LEU A 463 15.96 21.95 24.91
CA LEU A 463 16.69 22.92 24.08
C LEU A 463 17.04 24.23 24.84
N GLY A 464 16.55 24.41 26.06
CA GLY A 464 16.70 25.64 26.83
C GLY A 464 16.04 26.86 26.13
N ILE A 465 14.79 26.70 25.71
CA ILE A 465 13.96 27.72 25.02
C ILE A 465 12.71 27.95 25.85
N ASP A 466 12.14 29.15 25.79
CA ASP A 466 10.84 29.43 26.40
C ASP A 466 9.73 28.62 25.70
N SER A 467 8.94 27.89 26.50
CA SER A 467 7.85 27.06 26.00
C SER A 467 6.72 27.88 25.35
N ALA A 468 6.54 29.14 25.75
CA ALA A 468 5.56 30.03 25.16
C ALA A 468 5.93 30.38 23.70
N VAL A 469 7.21 30.60 23.41
CA VAL A 469 7.74 30.85 22.05
C VAL A 469 7.49 29.65 21.15
N LEU A 470 7.85 28.44 21.60
CA LEU A 470 7.64 27.23 20.79
C LEU A 470 6.14 26.96 20.52
N ARG A 471 5.27 27.18 21.51
CA ARG A 471 3.81 27.06 21.32
C ARG A 471 3.26 28.11 20.34
N GLN A 472 3.82 29.32 20.36
CA GLN A 472 3.43 30.37 19.41
C GLN A 472 3.87 30.00 17.99
N GLU A 473 5.09 29.51 17.80
CA GLU A 473 5.56 29.00 16.50
C GLU A 473 4.72 27.82 15.98
N LEU A 474 4.32 26.89 16.85
CA LEU A 474 3.39 25.82 16.50
C LEU A 474 2.02 26.35 16.04
N LYS A 475 1.49 27.40 16.67
CA LYS A 475 0.24 28.05 16.25
C LYS A 475 0.43 28.77 14.91
N HIS A 476 1.50 29.54 14.73
CA HIS A 476 1.80 30.23 13.48
C HIS A 476 2.01 29.26 12.32
N ALA A 477 2.73 28.19 12.54
CA ALA A 477 2.93 27.16 11.53
C ALA A 477 1.63 26.39 11.20
N ALA A 478 0.69 26.24 12.14
CA ALA A 478 -0.64 25.67 11.89
C ALA A 478 -1.53 26.62 11.09
N THR A 479 -1.48 27.94 11.37
CA THR A 479 -2.23 28.95 10.62
C THR A 479 -1.64 29.21 9.24
N SER A 480 -0.31 29.21 9.08
CA SER A 480 0.34 29.33 7.78
C SER A 480 0.18 28.08 6.91
N ARG A 481 0.00 26.88 7.50
CA ARG A 481 -0.41 25.67 6.76
C ARG A 481 -1.86 25.73 6.30
N ALA A 482 -2.75 26.33 7.07
CA ALA A 482 -4.12 26.59 6.62
C ALA A 482 -4.17 27.65 5.49
N ALA A 483 -3.19 28.56 5.47
CA ALA A 483 -3.01 29.58 4.42
C ALA A 483 -2.07 29.12 3.29
N ALA A 484 -1.08 28.32 3.60
CA ALA A 484 -0.16 27.63 2.69
C ALA A 484 -0.40 26.11 2.80
N ALA A 485 -1.64 25.67 2.58
CA ALA A 485 -1.85 24.35 2.01
C ALA A 485 -1.04 24.38 0.72
N VAL A 486 0.19 23.87 0.78
CA VAL A 486 1.00 23.60 -0.40
C VAL A 486 0.07 22.77 -1.28
N LYS A 487 -0.47 23.42 -2.32
CA LYS A 487 -1.18 22.69 -3.36
C LYS A 487 -0.19 21.64 -3.79
N ALA A 488 -0.50 20.35 -3.50
CA ALA A 488 0.24 19.28 -4.12
C ALA A 488 0.30 19.61 -5.61
N PRO A 489 1.39 19.34 -6.32
CA PRO A 489 1.47 19.60 -7.75
C PRO A 489 0.16 19.15 -8.39
N ALA A 490 -0.41 19.91 -9.30
CA ALA A 490 -1.72 19.63 -9.91
C ALA A 490 -1.81 18.19 -10.39
N GLU A 491 -0.69 17.63 -10.86
CA GLU A 491 -0.53 16.23 -11.26
C GLU A 491 -0.82 15.20 -10.14
N ALA A 492 -0.54 15.52 -8.88
CA ALA A 492 -0.76 14.63 -7.74
C ALA A 492 -2.20 14.72 -7.18
N GLN A 493 -2.95 15.77 -7.53
CA GLN A 493 -4.33 16.00 -7.09
C GLN A 493 -5.36 15.49 -8.09
N VAL A 494 -4.98 15.29 -9.36
CA VAL A 494 -5.86 14.83 -10.43
C VAL A 494 -6.10 13.34 -10.34
N THR A 495 -7.35 12.95 -10.24
CA THR A 495 -7.77 11.54 -10.12
C THR A 495 -7.62 10.79 -11.45
N GLY A 496 -7.59 9.44 -11.42
CA GLY A 496 -7.60 8.62 -12.63
C GLY A 496 -8.80 8.91 -13.54
N ALA A 497 -9.97 9.16 -12.97
CA ALA A 497 -11.17 9.52 -13.71
C ALA A 497 -11.01 10.86 -14.47
N GLU A 498 -10.44 11.88 -13.82
CA GLU A 498 -10.15 13.16 -14.47
C GLU A 498 -9.19 12.97 -15.67
N ARG A 499 -8.14 12.16 -15.50
CA ARG A 499 -7.16 11.89 -16.57
C ARG A 499 -7.77 11.22 -17.78
N VAL A 500 -8.64 10.23 -17.60
CA VAL A 500 -9.35 9.54 -18.69
C VAL A 500 -10.21 10.55 -19.48
N LEU A 501 -10.96 11.42 -18.80
CA LEU A 501 -11.84 12.38 -19.45
C LEU A 501 -11.05 13.52 -20.13
N ILE A 502 -9.98 14.02 -19.53
CA ILE A 502 -9.06 14.99 -20.17
C ILE A 502 -8.47 14.39 -21.44
N ARG A 503 -8.03 13.12 -21.40
CA ARG A 503 -7.48 12.43 -22.55
C ARG A 503 -8.52 12.24 -23.66
N ALA A 504 -9.77 11.90 -23.33
CA ALA A 504 -10.86 11.79 -24.28
C ALA A 504 -11.16 13.12 -24.99
N LEU A 505 -11.23 14.22 -24.23
CA LEU A 505 -11.42 15.57 -24.77
C LEU A 505 -10.26 16.03 -25.66
N ALA A 506 -9.02 15.75 -25.26
CA ALA A 506 -7.82 16.14 -26.01
C ALA A 506 -7.66 15.34 -27.32
N ALA A 507 -7.98 14.03 -27.31
CA ALA A 507 -7.89 13.17 -28.49
C ALA A 507 -8.84 13.64 -29.62
N ALA A 508 -10.05 14.08 -29.30
CA ALA A 508 -10.99 14.62 -30.30
C ALA A 508 -10.43 15.86 -31.00
N ARG A 509 -9.76 16.72 -30.25
CA ARG A 509 -9.21 17.96 -30.82
C ARG A 509 -7.98 17.71 -31.70
N GLN A 510 -7.20 16.68 -31.40
CA GLN A 510 -6.09 16.25 -32.27
C GLN A 510 -6.58 15.66 -33.61
N MET A 511 -7.68 14.90 -33.59
CA MET A 511 -8.29 14.36 -34.82
C MET A 511 -8.86 15.48 -35.73
N GLN A 512 -9.45 16.52 -35.17
CA GLN A 512 -9.99 17.67 -35.92
C GLN A 512 -8.90 18.57 -36.50
N ALA A 513 -7.74 18.66 -35.86
CA ALA A 513 -6.60 19.46 -36.35
C ALA A 513 -5.82 18.78 -37.49
N GLY A 514 -5.94 17.45 -37.64
CA GLY A 514 -5.18 16.66 -38.64
C GLY A 514 -5.90 16.38 -39.97
N ASP A 515 -7.21 16.47 -40.06
CA ASP A 515 -7.98 16.08 -41.26
C ASP A 515 -8.86 17.22 -41.82
N GLY A 516 -8.29 17.96 -42.73
CA GLY A 516 -9.02 18.92 -43.55
C GLY A 516 -9.90 18.30 -44.66
N ARG A 517 -10.46 17.10 -44.47
CA ARG A 517 -11.41 16.47 -45.42
C ARG A 517 -12.52 15.72 -44.71
N SER A 518 -13.63 16.40 -44.57
CA SER A 518 -14.94 15.79 -44.32
C SER A 518 -15.30 14.84 -45.49
N SER A 519 -15.37 13.54 -45.22
CA SER A 519 -16.14 12.63 -46.07
C SER A 519 -17.35 12.14 -45.26
N ALA A 520 -18.49 12.74 -45.56
CA ALA A 520 -19.79 12.18 -45.21
C ALA A 520 -19.90 10.76 -45.77
N ARG A 521 -19.94 9.76 -44.91
CA ARG A 521 -20.40 8.41 -45.23
C ARG A 521 -21.76 8.21 -44.57
N ASP A 522 -22.78 8.22 -45.40
CA ASP A 522 -24.12 7.77 -45.06
C ASP A 522 -24.09 6.28 -44.68
N GLY A 523 -24.71 5.94 -43.55
CA GLY A 523 -25.19 4.60 -43.22
C GLY A 523 -24.15 3.68 -42.55
N ALA A 524 -23.68 4.00 -41.31
CA ALA A 524 -23.05 3.04 -40.41
C ALA A 524 -23.63 3.24 -39.00
N GLU A 525 -23.73 2.17 -38.25
CA GLU A 525 -24.04 2.15 -36.81
C GLU A 525 -23.25 3.25 -36.09
N GLU A 526 -23.86 3.97 -35.14
CA GLU A 526 -23.24 5.07 -34.40
C GLU A 526 -21.98 4.53 -33.71
N GLU A 527 -20.81 4.79 -34.33
CA GLU A 527 -19.51 4.44 -33.79
C GLU A 527 -19.31 5.20 -32.48
N PHE A 528 -18.94 4.50 -31.41
CA PHE A 528 -18.74 5.08 -30.09
C PHE A 528 -17.71 6.22 -30.14
N ASP A 529 -18.13 7.44 -29.78
CA ASP A 529 -17.26 8.62 -29.66
C ASP A 529 -16.98 8.95 -28.18
N PRO A 530 -15.76 8.61 -27.66
CA PRO A 530 -15.41 8.85 -26.27
C PRO A 530 -15.41 10.32 -25.88
N ALA A 531 -15.08 11.21 -26.82
CA ALA A 531 -15.01 12.64 -26.55
C ALA A 531 -16.39 13.26 -26.43
N ARG A 532 -17.30 12.90 -27.33
CA ARG A 532 -18.70 13.39 -27.33
C ARG A 532 -19.43 12.96 -26.05
N GLN A 533 -19.19 11.72 -25.60
CA GLN A 533 -19.75 11.23 -24.34
C GLN A 533 -19.16 11.96 -23.12
N ALA A 534 -17.84 12.16 -23.09
CA ALA A 534 -17.18 12.91 -22.02
C ALA A 534 -17.65 14.38 -21.98
N GLN A 535 -17.70 15.04 -23.13
CA GLN A 535 -18.17 16.43 -23.26
C GLN A 535 -19.60 16.60 -22.77
N PHE A 536 -20.50 15.72 -23.22
CA PHE A 536 -21.92 15.75 -22.81
C PHE A 536 -22.07 15.61 -21.28
N ALA A 537 -21.44 14.60 -20.68
CA ALA A 537 -21.55 14.37 -19.24
C ALA A 537 -20.92 15.51 -18.40
N LEU A 538 -19.78 16.04 -18.83
CA LEU A 538 -19.10 17.12 -18.12
C LEU A 538 -19.88 18.43 -18.20
N THR A 539 -20.47 18.77 -19.36
CA THR A 539 -21.23 20.02 -19.53
C THR A 539 -22.62 19.96 -18.93
N SER A 540 -23.36 18.86 -19.14
CA SER A 540 -24.76 18.73 -18.66
C SER A 540 -24.86 18.67 -17.13
N GLU A 541 -23.88 18.07 -16.46
CA GLU A 541 -23.87 17.85 -15.01
C GLU A 541 -22.86 18.73 -14.26
N ARG A 542 -22.08 19.56 -14.96
CA ARG A 542 -21.01 20.42 -14.43
C ARG A 542 -20.04 19.65 -13.52
N LEU A 543 -19.68 18.42 -13.92
CA LEU A 543 -18.84 17.54 -13.10
C LEU A 543 -17.41 18.03 -12.92
N TYR A 544 -16.95 19.00 -13.70
CA TYR A 544 -15.63 19.62 -13.62
C TYR A 544 -15.50 20.67 -12.51
N GLU A 545 -16.61 21.22 -11.99
CA GLU A 545 -16.58 22.28 -10.98
C GLU A 545 -15.89 21.82 -9.68
N GLY A 546 -14.95 22.62 -9.19
CA GLY A 546 -14.18 22.38 -7.97
C GLY A 546 -13.18 21.24 -8.08
N LEU A 547 -12.90 20.67 -9.26
CA LEU A 547 -11.82 19.72 -9.48
C LEU A 547 -10.46 20.41 -9.54
N ALA A 548 -9.38 19.69 -9.28
CA ALA A 548 -8.02 20.20 -9.44
C ALA A 548 -7.71 20.55 -10.92
N SER A 549 -8.36 19.87 -11.85
CA SER A 549 -8.25 20.02 -13.29
C SER A 549 -9.33 20.93 -13.91
N GLU A 550 -10.11 21.67 -13.11
CA GLU A 550 -11.22 22.51 -13.59
C GLU A 550 -10.80 23.51 -14.67
N SER A 551 -9.69 24.21 -14.48
CA SER A 551 -9.14 25.18 -15.45
C SER A 551 -8.85 24.53 -16.79
N LEU A 552 -8.20 23.36 -16.76
CA LEU A 552 -7.84 22.61 -17.96
C LEU A 552 -9.07 22.02 -18.66
N MET A 553 -10.00 21.42 -17.89
CA MET A 553 -11.24 20.88 -18.44
C MET A 553 -12.12 21.96 -19.07
N THR A 554 -12.23 23.13 -18.44
CA THR A 554 -12.96 24.28 -18.98
C THR A 554 -12.37 24.76 -20.31
N ALA A 555 -11.04 24.81 -20.42
CA ALA A 555 -10.35 25.19 -21.65
C ALA A 555 -10.56 24.16 -22.78
N LEU A 556 -10.57 22.87 -22.44
CA LEU A 556 -10.85 21.78 -23.39
C LEU A 556 -12.33 21.68 -23.80
N LEU A 557 -13.26 22.16 -23.00
CA LEU A 557 -14.70 22.18 -23.28
C LEU A 557 -15.17 23.41 -24.06
N ASP A 558 -14.31 24.43 -24.21
CA ASP A 558 -14.65 25.70 -24.87
C ASP A 558 -14.89 25.51 -26.37
N PRO A 559 -16.11 25.78 -26.89
CA PRO A 559 -16.43 25.61 -28.31
C PRO A 559 -15.60 26.51 -29.23
N GLU A 560 -15.17 27.70 -28.75
CA GLU A 560 -14.39 28.66 -29.57
C GLU A 560 -12.96 28.20 -29.82
N SER A 561 -12.53 27.14 -29.16
CA SER A 561 -11.18 26.55 -29.28
C SER A 561 -11.12 25.37 -30.26
N GLU A 562 -12.11 25.17 -31.14
CA GLU A 562 -12.09 24.12 -32.17
C GLU A 562 -10.92 24.27 -33.13
N GLY A 563 -10.13 23.19 -33.34
CA GLY A 563 -8.97 23.19 -34.24
C GLY A 563 -7.65 23.71 -33.63
N VAL A 564 -7.62 24.10 -32.37
CA VAL A 564 -6.41 24.52 -31.65
C VAL A 564 -5.75 23.31 -30.99
N ASP A 565 -4.40 23.24 -31.02
CA ASP A 565 -3.66 22.19 -30.31
C ASP A 565 -4.03 22.20 -28.82
N PRO A 566 -4.41 21.05 -28.25
CA PRO A 566 -4.74 20.96 -26.82
C PRO A 566 -3.69 21.54 -25.88
N LEU A 567 -2.39 21.46 -26.22
CA LEU A 567 -1.30 22.00 -25.41
C LEU A 567 -1.26 23.55 -25.43
N GLU A 568 -1.78 24.19 -26.48
CA GLU A 568 -1.88 25.65 -26.56
C GLU A 568 -3.09 26.19 -25.76
N LEU A 569 -4.09 25.36 -25.50
CA LEU A 569 -5.26 25.71 -24.70
C LEU A 569 -4.97 25.77 -23.19
N ALA A 570 -3.90 25.18 -22.74
CA ALA A 570 -3.51 25.18 -21.34
C ALA A 570 -3.17 26.61 -20.87
N ARG A 571 -3.99 27.16 -19.96
CA ARG A 571 -3.90 28.54 -19.47
C ARG A 571 -2.75 28.79 -18.49
N SER A 572 -2.20 27.73 -17.90
CA SER A 572 -1.08 27.80 -16.96
C SER A 572 0.01 26.80 -17.34
N GLU A 573 1.23 27.05 -16.86
CA GLU A 573 2.35 26.11 -17.03
C GLU A 573 2.10 24.78 -16.29
N GLU A 574 1.33 24.81 -15.20
CA GLU A 574 0.91 23.62 -14.46
C GLU A 574 -0.09 22.78 -15.28
N ASP A 575 -1.08 23.42 -15.92
CA ASP A 575 -2.04 22.76 -16.80
C ASP A 575 -1.36 22.15 -18.02
N ARG A 576 -0.37 22.86 -18.59
CA ARG A 576 0.41 22.38 -19.74
C ARG A 576 1.22 21.13 -19.38
N ARG A 577 1.88 21.11 -18.22
CA ARG A 577 2.62 19.95 -17.72
C ARG A 577 1.69 18.78 -17.43
N LEU A 578 0.55 19.04 -16.80
CA LEU A 578 -0.47 18.04 -16.53
C LEU A 578 -0.96 17.39 -17.83
N LEU A 579 -1.36 18.21 -18.81
CA LEU A 579 -1.85 17.71 -20.10
C LEU A 579 -0.78 16.93 -20.84
N ALA A 580 0.46 17.43 -20.91
CA ALA A 580 1.57 16.73 -21.51
C ALA A 580 1.83 15.37 -20.82
N SER A 581 1.76 15.33 -19.48
CA SER A 581 1.94 14.09 -18.72
C SER A 581 0.84 13.05 -18.99
N ILE A 582 -0.38 13.51 -19.28
CA ILE A 582 -1.52 12.65 -19.63
C ILE A 582 -1.39 12.12 -21.06
N LEU A 583 -0.98 12.96 -22.00
CA LEU A 583 -0.84 12.59 -23.42
C LEU A 583 0.38 11.70 -23.69
N MET A 584 1.45 11.82 -22.88
CA MET A 584 2.67 11.01 -23.03
C MET A 584 2.57 9.61 -22.41
N ARG A 585 1.53 9.31 -21.66
CA ARG A 585 1.33 7.96 -21.13
C ARG A 585 0.63 7.11 -22.18
N GLU A 586 1.30 6.04 -22.63
CA GLU A 586 0.67 4.92 -23.34
C GLU A 586 -0.24 4.19 -22.34
N GLU A 587 -1.49 4.61 -22.24
CA GLU A 587 -2.50 3.95 -21.41
C GLU A 587 -3.58 3.34 -22.31
N GLU A 588 -4.30 2.37 -21.74
CA GLU A 588 -5.38 1.57 -22.34
C GLU A 588 -6.29 2.34 -23.32
N GLU A 589 -6.79 1.65 -24.32
CA GLU A 589 -7.73 2.15 -25.31
C GLU A 589 -8.94 2.82 -24.66
N LEU A 590 -9.39 3.98 -25.17
CA LEU A 590 -10.55 4.71 -24.65
C LEU A 590 -11.85 4.00 -25.05
N THR A 591 -12.20 2.97 -24.31
CA THR A 591 -13.45 2.21 -24.52
C THR A 591 -14.64 2.90 -23.86
N ALA A 592 -15.85 2.56 -24.30
CA ALA A 592 -17.10 3.03 -23.69
C ALA A 592 -17.13 2.76 -22.17
N GLU A 593 -16.69 1.58 -21.77
CA GLU A 593 -16.66 1.17 -20.35
C GLU A 593 -15.69 2.04 -19.52
N THR A 594 -14.54 2.37 -20.10
CA THR A 594 -13.52 3.22 -19.44
C THR A 594 -14.03 4.64 -19.24
N VAL A 595 -14.65 5.24 -20.27
CA VAL A 595 -15.21 6.60 -20.20
C VAL A 595 -16.42 6.65 -19.26
N GLU A 596 -17.35 5.69 -19.33
CA GLU A 596 -18.45 5.59 -18.38
C GLU A 596 -18.00 5.37 -16.95
N GLY A 597 -16.98 4.53 -16.74
CA GLY A 597 -16.36 4.32 -15.43
C GLY A 597 -15.78 5.61 -14.85
N ALA A 598 -15.15 6.43 -15.68
CA ALA A 598 -14.60 7.74 -15.30
C ALA A 598 -15.71 8.74 -14.95
N ILE A 599 -16.78 8.82 -15.75
CA ILE A 599 -17.94 9.68 -15.49
C ILE A 599 -18.60 9.29 -14.16
N ARG A 600 -18.84 8.00 -13.93
CA ARG A 600 -19.37 7.49 -12.64
C ARG A 600 -18.46 7.85 -11.46
N GLY A 601 -17.14 7.80 -11.68
CA GLY A 601 -16.15 8.22 -10.70
C GLY A 601 -16.29 9.69 -10.30
N LEU A 602 -16.42 10.61 -11.25
CA LEU A 602 -16.62 12.05 -10.99
C LEU A 602 -17.99 12.33 -10.34
N ARG A 603 -19.06 11.70 -10.77
CA ARG A 603 -20.37 11.81 -10.10
C ARG A 603 -20.27 11.46 -8.62
N ARG A 604 -19.55 10.38 -8.30
CA ARG A 604 -19.34 9.95 -6.92
C ARG A 604 -18.52 10.96 -6.09
N ILE A 605 -17.51 11.58 -6.70
CA ILE A 605 -16.72 12.65 -6.07
C ILE A 605 -17.59 13.87 -5.78
N THR A 606 -18.41 14.31 -6.76
CA THR A 606 -19.31 15.45 -6.62
C THR A 606 -20.36 15.21 -5.52
N LEU A 607 -20.97 14.03 -5.48
CA LEU A 607 -21.93 13.65 -4.42
C LEU A 607 -21.29 13.65 -3.03
N ARG A 608 -20.07 13.16 -2.90
CA ARG A 608 -19.32 13.20 -1.62
C ARG A 608 -19.04 14.63 -1.16
N ARG A 609 -18.60 15.49 -2.08
CA ARG A 609 -18.36 16.92 -1.78
C ARG A 609 -19.63 17.63 -1.31
N ARG A 610 -20.75 17.42 -2.00
CA ARG A 610 -22.07 17.96 -1.60
C ARG A 610 -22.49 17.45 -0.23
N LEU A 611 -22.28 16.15 0.04
CA LEU A 611 -22.57 15.57 1.34
C LEU A 611 -21.73 16.21 2.47
N ASP A 612 -20.43 16.38 2.25
CA ASP A 612 -19.53 17.04 3.22
C ASP A 612 -19.90 18.51 3.43
N GLN A 613 -20.29 19.20 2.36
CA GLN A 613 -20.74 20.59 2.42
C GLN A 613 -22.05 20.72 3.21
N THR A 614 -23.04 19.86 2.94
CA THR A 614 -24.31 19.77 3.67
C THR A 614 -24.05 19.45 5.15
N GLN A 615 -23.08 18.57 5.44
CA GLN A 615 -22.72 18.23 6.82
C GLN A 615 -22.05 19.40 7.56
N ARG A 616 -21.19 20.18 6.89
CA ARG A 616 -20.60 21.42 7.43
C ARG A 616 -21.66 22.49 7.67
N SER A 617 -22.61 22.63 6.74
CA SER A 617 -23.74 23.55 6.91
C SER A 617 -24.62 23.17 8.10
N LEU A 618 -24.88 21.88 8.33
CA LEU A 618 -25.61 21.40 9.52
C LEU A 618 -24.89 21.68 10.84
N SER A 619 -23.56 21.84 10.80
CA SER A 619 -22.75 22.13 12.00
C SER A 619 -22.67 23.61 12.34
N ARG A 620 -23.26 24.51 11.55
CA ARG A 620 -23.29 25.96 11.82
C ARG A 620 -24.32 26.26 12.90
N SER A 621 -23.93 27.07 13.88
CA SER A 621 -24.83 27.60 14.90
C SER A 621 -25.73 28.71 14.32
N GLY A 622 -27.04 28.68 14.57
CA GLY A 622 -28.00 29.72 14.16
C GLY A 622 -28.95 29.33 13.01
N LEU A 623 -28.98 28.06 12.60
CA LEU A 623 -29.95 27.56 11.62
C LEU A 623 -31.36 27.50 12.17
N SER A 624 -32.35 27.97 11.38
CA SER A 624 -33.77 27.77 11.68
C SER A 624 -34.15 26.28 11.63
N MET A 625 -35.28 25.93 12.22
CA MET A 625 -35.78 24.53 12.18
C MET A 625 -36.08 24.05 10.78
N GLU A 626 -36.58 24.94 9.90
CA GLU A 626 -36.87 24.65 8.48
C GLU A 626 -35.58 24.38 7.70
N GLU A 627 -34.56 25.24 7.84
CA GLU A 627 -33.24 25.06 7.18
C GLU A 627 -32.58 23.75 7.63
N LYS A 628 -32.66 23.44 8.92
CA LYS A 628 -32.10 22.21 9.47
C LYS A 628 -32.79 20.96 8.94
N GLN A 629 -34.11 21.02 8.76
CA GLN A 629 -34.90 19.93 8.22
C GLN A 629 -34.61 19.73 6.73
N ALA A 630 -34.50 20.81 5.94
CA ALA A 630 -34.12 20.77 4.53
C ALA A 630 -32.72 20.17 4.33
N LEU A 631 -31.73 20.59 5.11
CA LEU A 631 -30.36 20.05 5.06
C LEU A 631 -30.30 18.56 5.50
N LEU A 632 -31.13 18.14 6.43
CA LEU A 632 -31.22 16.73 6.82
C LEU A 632 -31.84 15.87 5.72
N GLN A 633 -32.87 16.35 5.03
CA GLN A 633 -33.47 15.68 3.88
C GLN A 633 -32.46 15.56 2.74
N GLU A 634 -31.74 16.64 2.42
CA GLU A 634 -30.70 16.64 1.39
C GLU A 634 -29.56 15.66 1.76
N LYS A 635 -29.13 15.60 3.02
CA LYS A 635 -28.13 14.62 3.48
C LYS A 635 -28.59 13.17 3.27
N VAL A 636 -29.86 12.87 3.53
CA VAL A 636 -30.43 11.52 3.30
C VAL A 636 -30.47 11.20 1.82
N ARG A 637 -30.89 12.16 0.98
CA ARG A 637 -30.94 12.05 -0.49
C ARG A 637 -29.55 11.76 -1.06
N LEU A 638 -28.52 12.54 -0.68
CA LEU A 638 -27.13 12.38 -1.12
C LEU A 638 -26.53 11.03 -0.68
N LYS A 639 -26.82 10.58 0.56
CA LYS A 639 -26.39 9.26 1.01
C LYS A 639 -27.01 8.13 0.19
N ARG A 640 -28.28 8.24 -0.17
CA ARG A 640 -28.99 7.26 -1.00
C ARG A 640 -28.40 7.23 -2.42
N ALA A 641 -28.15 8.40 -3.02
CA ALA A 641 -27.52 8.52 -4.33
C ALA A 641 -26.08 7.94 -4.36
N LEU A 642 -25.34 8.03 -3.26
CA LEU A 642 -24.01 7.40 -3.16
C LEU A 642 -24.06 5.87 -3.08
N MET A 643 -25.17 5.30 -2.62
CA MET A 643 -25.37 3.84 -2.56
C MET A 643 -25.88 3.27 -3.89
N ASP A 644 -26.55 4.09 -4.69
CA ASP A 644 -27.07 3.70 -6.00
C ASP A 644 -26.64 4.73 -7.06
N PRO A 645 -25.58 4.44 -7.84
CA PRO A 645 -25.06 5.36 -8.84
C PRO A 645 -26.06 5.70 -9.96
N SER A 646 -27.03 4.82 -10.26
CA SER A 646 -28.07 5.06 -11.29
C SER A 646 -29.06 6.15 -10.90
N LEU A 647 -29.29 6.36 -9.60
CA LEU A 647 -30.15 7.43 -9.07
C LEU A 647 -29.49 8.81 -9.11
N ALA A 648 -28.18 8.90 -9.36
CA ALA A 648 -27.45 10.17 -9.43
C ALA A 648 -27.91 11.03 -10.64
N GLU A 649 -28.36 10.41 -11.74
CA GLU A 649 -28.89 11.10 -12.92
C GLU A 649 -30.22 11.81 -12.64
N ALA A 650 -31.08 11.23 -11.80
CA ALA A 650 -32.38 11.80 -11.45
C ALA A 650 -32.26 13.00 -10.48
N ALA A 651 -31.19 13.09 -9.71
CA ALA A 651 -31.00 14.16 -8.72
C ALA A 651 -30.54 15.50 -9.32
N GLY A 652 -29.98 15.49 -10.54
CA GLY A 652 -29.50 16.70 -11.25
C GLY A 652 -30.57 17.43 -12.06
N ARG A 653 -31.73 16.78 -12.36
CA ARG A 653 -32.79 17.36 -13.21
C ARG A 653 -33.90 18.10 -12.44
N ALA A 654 -33.79 18.21 -11.13
CA ALA A 654 -34.82 18.81 -10.26
C ALA A 654 -34.31 20.07 -9.51
N SER A 655 -33.43 20.87 -10.12
CA SER A 655 -33.05 22.21 -9.63
C SER A 655 -33.16 23.24 -10.72
#